data_5a262e2eb377671b9448892d520d920d
#
_entry.id   5a262e2eb377671b9448892d520d920d
#
_cell.length_a   1.000
_cell.length_b   1.000
_cell.length_c   1.000
_cell.angle_alpha   90.00
_cell.angle_beta   90.00
_cell.angle_gamma   90.00
#
_symmetry.space_group_name_H-M   'P 1'
#
loop_
_entity.id
_entity.type
_entity.pdbx_description
1 polymer ?
#
loop_
_entity_poly.entity_id
_entity_poly.type
_entity_poly.pdbx_seq_one_letter_code
_entity_poly.pdbx_strand_id
1 'polypeptide(L)'
;CLMSKSVGKSVTRVDAYEKATGRAKYVADLCDQSALVARILHATIAHGYVKSIDTTEAEAVPGVVKVLTCFNVPDYRFPTAGHPWSTEPAHQDVADRLLLNRHVRYYGDDIAAVIAENEIAAAQAVRALKVEYEELPFVLDVQKAMEPDAPQIHEDCPGNVLKHTDIRRGDYQTAIQEPGLIRVEGWYDTPTVQHCHIENHGCFAYEEAGRVVVVTSTQIPHIIRRVVGQALGLPWGKVRIIKPYIGGGFGNKQDALYEPLCAWLSTQVGGRLVHLECSREETFVSNRVRHAIRTHIISYVRPDGTLVARKFEAWSNQGAYASHGHSIVAKGMGAFPQLYPCDNLECDCWTVYTNRPAAGAMRGYGIPQAMWAGECHIDDICQAIGMEPMEFRRKNLMPVGYTDGFSRNELYADTFNQCMDKGMAMLDYQRKYREYQNQTGPVRRGVGLAVFWYNTAVWPISLESSSCRMVLNQDGSLQFQTGETEIGQGCDTAYSQMVADAVGIPVEDVHVVSTQDTDVTPFGTGAYASRQTYIGGFSIMQTALALRERILQIAHEQTRMPVSVLDLVDGKIIRKEDGRVLKTLGELATESLYSLEHSQHITAETTAQIKSNAYSFGCSFAEVEVDVPLCKVKLLNLVNVHDCGTLINPALAEAQVHGGMSMAIGYGLSEELKFDEKTGKPLNNNLLDYKLSTFMDHPTLQAAFVENPEPTSPYGTKALGEPPACSPAPAIRNAILNATGVAFDACPITPHVLYRGFKEAGLIED
;
A
#
# COMPACT_ATOMS: atom_id res chain seq x y z
N CYS A 1 -8.14 -32.77 -9.85
CA CYS A 1 -7.26 -31.65 -10.21
C CYS A 1 -7.57 -31.24 -11.62
N LEU A 2 -8.24 -30.10 -11.84
CA LEU A 2 -8.27 -29.42 -13.12
C LEU A 2 -6.79 -29.05 -13.44
N MET A 3 -6.25 -29.52 -14.56
CA MET A 3 -4.92 -29.05 -14.98
C MET A 3 -5.01 -27.54 -15.21
N SER A 4 -4.18 -26.77 -14.50
CA SER A 4 -4.06 -25.33 -14.72
C SER A 4 -3.68 -25.08 -16.17
N LYS A 5 -4.51 -24.34 -16.91
CA LYS A 5 -4.30 -24.02 -18.32
C LYS A 5 -3.70 -22.63 -18.52
N SER A 6 -4.09 -21.68 -17.68
CA SER A 6 -3.70 -20.28 -17.78
C SER A 6 -2.97 -19.76 -16.54
N VAL A 7 -3.33 -20.21 -15.35
CA VAL A 7 -2.58 -19.90 -14.12
C VAL A 7 -1.15 -20.44 -14.23
N GLY A 8 -0.18 -19.62 -13.88
CA GLY A 8 1.25 -19.93 -14.04
C GLY A 8 1.86 -19.53 -15.37
N LYS A 9 1.09 -18.97 -16.29
CA LYS A 9 1.56 -18.49 -17.59
C LYS A 9 1.61 -16.96 -17.64
N SER A 10 2.56 -16.42 -18.39
CA SER A 10 2.67 -14.98 -18.66
C SER A 10 1.70 -14.57 -19.76
N VAL A 11 0.42 -14.52 -19.42
CA VAL A 11 -0.63 -14.01 -20.30
C VAL A 11 -0.48 -12.50 -20.43
N THR A 12 -0.67 -11.96 -21.64
CA THR A 12 -0.64 -10.51 -21.89
C THR A 12 -1.71 -9.80 -21.06
N ARG A 13 -1.38 -8.64 -20.50
CA ARG A 13 -2.34 -7.82 -19.76
C ARG A 13 -3.59 -7.54 -20.58
N VAL A 14 -4.75 -7.74 -20.00
CA VAL A 14 -6.06 -7.47 -20.65
C VAL A 14 -6.25 -5.99 -20.98
N ASP A 15 -5.60 -5.09 -20.24
CA ASP A 15 -5.64 -3.64 -20.41
C ASP A 15 -4.43 -3.04 -21.18
N ALA A 16 -3.51 -3.89 -21.66
CA ALA A 16 -2.26 -3.44 -22.28
C ALA A 16 -2.49 -2.60 -23.54
N TYR A 17 -3.36 -3.07 -24.43
CA TYR A 17 -3.64 -2.38 -25.69
C TYR A 17 -4.29 -1.01 -25.48
N GLU A 18 -5.30 -0.93 -24.61
CA GLU A 18 -6.00 0.32 -24.31
C GLU A 18 -5.05 1.35 -23.67
N LYS A 19 -4.16 0.91 -22.79
CA LYS A 19 -3.15 1.78 -22.16
C LYS A 19 -2.07 2.20 -23.14
N ALA A 20 -1.52 1.29 -23.92
CA ALA A 20 -0.45 1.58 -24.88
C ALA A 20 -0.90 2.51 -26.03
N THR A 21 -2.18 2.46 -26.42
CA THR A 21 -2.74 3.28 -27.49
C THR A 21 -3.42 4.56 -27.01
N GLY A 22 -3.44 4.84 -25.70
CA GLY A 22 -4.11 6.01 -25.13
C GLY A 22 -5.63 5.94 -25.13
N ARG A 23 -6.22 4.75 -25.33
CA ARG A 23 -7.66 4.54 -25.28
C ARG A 23 -8.22 4.34 -23.89
N ALA A 24 -7.38 3.89 -22.95
CA ALA A 24 -7.75 3.78 -21.55
C ALA A 24 -8.16 5.16 -21.01
N LYS A 25 -9.30 5.21 -20.31
CA LYS A 25 -9.88 6.45 -19.80
C LYS A 25 -9.69 6.56 -18.29
N TYR A 26 -9.01 7.63 -17.87
CA TYR A 26 -8.80 8.03 -16.50
C TYR A 26 -9.84 9.09 -16.10
N VAL A 27 -9.81 9.51 -14.82
CA VAL A 27 -10.81 10.49 -14.33
C VAL A 27 -10.84 11.76 -15.18
N ALA A 28 -9.69 12.35 -15.47
CA ALA A 28 -9.60 13.58 -16.25
C ALA A 28 -10.12 13.42 -17.70
N ASP A 29 -9.95 12.22 -18.30
CA ASP A 29 -10.44 11.91 -19.65
C ASP A 29 -11.96 11.75 -19.73
N LEU A 30 -12.61 11.41 -18.60
CA LEU A 30 -14.04 11.19 -18.49
C LEU A 30 -14.82 12.44 -18.09
N CYS A 31 -14.12 13.44 -17.54
CA CYS A 31 -14.74 14.68 -17.12
C CYS A 31 -15.14 15.52 -18.35
N ASP A 32 -16.40 15.94 -18.41
CA ASP A 32 -16.90 16.81 -19.47
C ASP A 32 -16.23 18.18 -19.42
N GLN A 33 -15.90 18.75 -20.57
CA GLN A 33 -15.26 20.06 -20.67
C GLN A 33 -16.12 21.22 -20.18
N SER A 34 -17.42 21.04 -20.03
CA SER A 34 -18.33 22.01 -19.44
C SER A 34 -18.35 21.99 -17.90
N ALA A 35 -17.56 21.10 -17.28
CA ALA A 35 -17.46 21.02 -15.84
C ALA A 35 -16.97 22.33 -15.22
N LEU A 36 -17.55 22.70 -14.09
CA LEU A 36 -16.95 23.72 -13.23
C LEU A 36 -15.67 23.18 -12.62
N VAL A 37 -14.71 24.06 -12.42
CA VAL A 37 -13.42 23.73 -11.82
C VAL A 37 -13.39 24.19 -10.38
N ALA A 38 -13.03 23.28 -9.47
CA ALA A 38 -12.76 23.60 -8.09
C ALA A 38 -11.26 23.69 -7.81
N ARG A 39 -10.86 24.68 -7.03
CA ARG A 39 -9.50 24.82 -6.49
C ARG A 39 -9.57 25.09 -4.99
N ILE A 40 -8.59 24.56 -4.27
CA ILE A 40 -8.50 24.66 -2.81
C ILE A 40 -7.52 25.75 -2.42
N LEU A 41 -7.86 26.53 -1.41
CA LEU A 41 -6.90 27.37 -0.71
C LEU A 41 -6.34 26.60 0.48
N HIS A 42 -5.04 26.40 0.48
CA HIS A 42 -4.29 25.78 1.56
C HIS A 42 -3.74 26.81 2.53
N ALA A 43 -3.74 26.46 3.81
CA ALA A 43 -3.17 27.29 4.88
C ALA A 43 -1.67 27.48 4.73
N THR A 44 -1.18 28.64 5.08
CA THR A 44 0.25 29.04 5.01
C THR A 44 0.90 29.19 6.39
N ILE A 45 0.26 28.66 7.43
CA ILE A 45 0.81 28.52 8.78
C ILE A 45 0.83 27.05 9.18
N ALA A 46 1.68 26.66 10.10
CA ALA A 46 1.78 25.29 10.59
C ALA A 46 0.70 24.95 11.63
N HIS A 47 0.27 25.92 12.44
CA HIS A 47 -0.71 25.69 13.51
C HIS A 47 -1.41 27.01 13.89
N GLY A 48 -2.70 26.96 14.09
CA GLY A 48 -3.49 28.10 14.52
C GLY A 48 -4.95 28.04 14.05
N TYR A 49 -5.57 29.19 14.02
CA TYR A 49 -6.95 29.33 13.59
C TYR A 49 -7.08 30.34 12.45
N VAL A 50 -7.95 30.03 11.50
CA VAL A 50 -8.43 31.03 10.56
C VAL A 50 -9.37 31.98 11.32
N LYS A 51 -9.00 33.26 11.43
CA LYS A 51 -9.84 34.29 12.03
C LYS A 51 -10.92 34.76 11.06
N SER A 52 -10.50 35.09 9.84
CA SER A 52 -11.36 35.54 8.76
C SER A 52 -10.77 35.25 7.40
N ILE A 53 -11.63 35.15 6.39
CA ILE A 53 -11.26 35.08 4.99
C ILE A 53 -12.07 36.16 4.26
N ASP A 54 -11.42 37.17 3.70
CA ASP A 54 -12.04 38.14 2.82
C ASP A 54 -12.15 37.54 1.41
N THR A 55 -13.37 37.31 0.97
CA THR A 55 -13.71 36.69 -0.32
C THR A 55 -14.05 37.72 -1.40
N THR A 56 -14.13 39.01 -1.07
CA THR A 56 -14.66 40.09 -1.94
C THR A 56 -13.96 40.13 -3.31
N GLU A 57 -12.64 40.18 -3.32
CA GLU A 57 -11.87 40.24 -4.57
C GLU A 57 -11.94 38.91 -5.35
N ALA A 58 -11.99 37.77 -4.64
CA ALA A 58 -12.10 36.46 -5.27
C ALA A 58 -13.46 36.27 -5.97
N GLU A 59 -14.55 36.69 -5.33
CA GLU A 59 -15.89 36.62 -5.90
C GLU A 59 -16.06 37.56 -7.11
N ALA A 60 -15.29 38.65 -7.18
CA ALA A 60 -15.29 39.59 -8.29
C ALA A 60 -14.50 39.10 -9.53
N VAL A 61 -13.73 38.06 -9.44
CA VAL A 61 -13.00 37.50 -10.59
C VAL A 61 -13.98 36.96 -11.63
N PRO A 62 -13.92 37.41 -12.89
CA PRO A 62 -14.79 36.92 -13.94
C PRO A 62 -14.71 35.38 -14.10
N GLY A 63 -15.88 34.74 -14.13
CA GLY A 63 -15.98 33.27 -14.23
C GLY A 63 -16.03 32.54 -12.88
N VAL A 64 -15.88 33.24 -11.76
CA VAL A 64 -16.12 32.65 -10.44
C VAL A 64 -17.63 32.43 -10.21
N VAL A 65 -17.99 31.22 -9.81
CA VAL A 65 -19.36 30.82 -9.53
C VAL A 65 -19.65 30.88 -8.05
N LYS A 66 -18.74 30.38 -7.21
CA LYS A 66 -18.93 30.39 -5.77
C LYS A 66 -17.59 30.27 -5.02
N VAL A 67 -17.52 30.94 -3.88
CA VAL A 67 -16.42 30.81 -2.91
C VAL A 67 -16.99 30.23 -1.62
N LEU A 68 -16.33 29.21 -1.08
CA LEU A 68 -16.72 28.53 0.15
C LEU A 68 -15.51 28.47 1.07
N THR A 69 -15.75 28.61 2.36
CA THR A 69 -14.68 28.69 3.37
C THR A 69 -14.96 27.73 4.51
N CYS A 70 -14.00 27.58 5.40
CA CYS A 70 -14.14 26.79 6.62
C CYS A 70 -15.28 27.28 7.56
N PHE A 71 -15.85 28.45 7.30
CA PHE A 71 -17.01 28.96 8.03
C PHE A 71 -18.37 28.53 7.45
N ASN A 72 -18.39 27.91 6.27
CA ASN A 72 -19.61 27.52 5.56
C ASN A 72 -19.84 25.99 5.55
N VAL A 73 -18.89 25.18 5.98
CA VAL A 73 -18.98 23.72 5.93
C VAL A 73 -19.92 23.16 6.99
N PRO A 74 -20.60 22.03 6.73
CA PRO A 74 -21.36 21.32 7.75
C PRO A 74 -20.44 20.77 8.84
N ASP A 75 -20.95 20.70 10.07
CA ASP A 75 -20.22 20.19 11.24
C ASP A 75 -20.35 18.65 11.34
N TYR A 76 -19.94 17.95 10.27
CA TYR A 76 -19.84 16.50 10.25
C TYR A 76 -18.37 16.10 10.16
N ARG A 77 -17.82 15.62 11.27
CA ARG A 77 -16.49 15.02 11.28
C ARG A 77 -16.52 13.66 10.58
N PHE A 78 -15.51 13.37 9.82
CA PHE A 78 -15.38 12.10 9.10
C PHE A 78 -13.95 11.56 9.15
N PRO A 79 -13.78 10.22 9.11
CA PRO A 79 -12.47 9.59 8.95
C PRO A 79 -12.08 9.60 7.47
N THR A 80 -10.80 9.63 7.19
CA THR A 80 -10.32 9.49 5.81
C THR A 80 -9.81 8.09 5.48
N ALA A 81 -9.45 7.31 6.49
CA ALA A 81 -8.88 5.98 6.31
C ALA A 81 -9.80 5.00 5.56
N GLY A 82 -9.20 4.22 4.70
CA GLY A 82 -9.88 3.22 3.87
C GLY A 82 -9.98 1.85 4.53
N HIS A 83 -10.39 1.78 5.80
CA HIS A 83 -10.66 0.51 6.45
C HIS A 83 -12.14 0.07 6.30
N PRO A 84 -12.44 -1.24 6.32
CA PRO A 84 -13.81 -1.72 6.43
C PRO A 84 -14.52 -1.11 7.64
N TRP A 85 -15.82 -0.87 7.48
CA TRP A 85 -16.63 -0.43 8.61
C TRP A 85 -16.65 -1.48 9.72
N SER A 86 -16.52 -1.05 10.97
CA SER A 86 -16.73 -1.89 12.14
C SER A 86 -18.02 -1.52 12.86
N THR A 87 -18.78 -2.53 13.26
CA THR A 87 -19.95 -2.35 14.12
C THR A 87 -19.56 -2.05 15.57
N GLU A 88 -18.30 -2.29 15.94
CA GLU A 88 -17.72 -1.95 17.23
C GLU A 88 -17.07 -0.56 17.19
N PRO A 89 -17.58 0.43 17.93
CA PRO A 89 -17.05 1.80 17.89
C PRO A 89 -15.55 1.91 18.18
N ALA A 90 -15.01 1.07 19.04
CA ALA A 90 -13.58 1.05 19.38
C ALA A 90 -12.66 0.63 18.22
N HIS A 91 -13.22 0.01 17.18
CA HIS A 91 -12.50 -0.43 15.99
C HIS A 91 -12.79 0.43 14.75
N GLN A 92 -13.56 1.51 14.92
CA GLN A 92 -13.81 2.45 13.84
C GLN A 92 -12.63 3.41 13.67
N ASP A 93 -12.46 3.91 12.44
CA ASP A 93 -11.46 4.91 12.15
C ASP A 93 -11.79 6.24 12.85
N VAL A 94 -10.74 6.97 13.20
CA VAL A 94 -10.86 8.25 13.90
C VAL A 94 -11.40 9.33 12.97
N ALA A 95 -12.55 9.91 13.32
CA ALA A 95 -13.19 11.01 12.61
C ALA A 95 -12.69 12.37 13.15
N ASP A 96 -11.56 12.85 12.63
CA ASP A 96 -10.86 14.02 13.13
C ASP A 96 -10.79 15.20 12.14
N ARG A 97 -11.51 15.13 11.03
CA ARG A 97 -11.47 16.10 9.94
C ARG A 97 -12.85 16.61 9.54
N LEU A 98 -12.90 17.89 9.13
CA LEU A 98 -14.01 18.52 8.41
C LEU A 98 -13.66 18.69 6.92
N LEU A 99 -14.66 19.03 6.09
CA LEU A 99 -14.45 19.30 4.65
C LEU A 99 -13.44 20.43 4.40
N LEU A 100 -13.54 21.51 5.16
CA LEU A 100 -12.57 22.61 5.25
C LEU A 100 -12.38 22.93 6.73
N ASN A 101 -11.15 23.17 7.15
CA ASN A 101 -10.79 23.23 8.56
C ASN A 101 -10.45 24.65 9.02
N ARG A 102 -11.17 25.17 10.00
CA ARG A 102 -10.87 26.45 10.64
C ARG A 102 -9.64 26.33 11.56
N HIS A 103 -9.52 25.22 12.30
CA HIS A 103 -8.32 24.90 13.05
C HIS A 103 -7.27 24.33 12.10
N VAL A 104 -6.28 25.14 11.75
CA VAL A 104 -5.15 24.76 10.91
C VAL A 104 -4.18 23.94 11.75
N ARG A 105 -3.90 22.71 11.31
CA ARG A 105 -3.03 21.77 12.03
C ARG A 105 -1.71 21.49 11.34
N TYR A 106 -1.57 21.88 10.07
CA TYR A 106 -0.30 21.79 9.35
C TYR A 106 -0.24 22.81 8.21
N TYR A 107 0.97 23.12 7.74
CA TYR A 107 1.17 23.95 6.56
C TYR A 107 0.65 23.22 5.31
N GLY A 108 -0.43 23.70 4.75
CA GLY A 108 -1.12 23.06 3.64
C GLY A 108 -2.51 22.52 3.97
N ASP A 109 -3.04 22.75 5.17
CA ASP A 109 -4.39 22.34 5.54
C ASP A 109 -5.46 23.07 4.70
N ASP A 110 -6.56 22.38 4.39
CA ASP A 110 -7.60 22.90 3.49
C ASP A 110 -8.51 23.88 4.25
N ILE A 111 -8.59 25.13 3.82
CA ILE A 111 -9.34 26.19 4.53
C ILE A 111 -10.42 26.88 3.72
N ALA A 112 -10.31 26.86 2.38
CA ALA A 112 -11.34 27.39 1.49
C ALA A 112 -11.30 26.69 0.13
N ALA A 113 -12.37 26.82 -0.66
CA ALA A 113 -12.46 26.32 -2.01
C ALA A 113 -13.17 27.34 -2.91
N VAL A 114 -12.72 27.46 -4.14
CA VAL A 114 -13.31 28.28 -5.20
C VAL A 114 -13.87 27.36 -6.27
N ILE A 115 -15.08 27.65 -6.73
CA ILE A 115 -15.70 27.02 -7.90
C ILE A 115 -15.80 28.07 -9.01
N ALA A 116 -15.24 27.78 -10.18
CA ALA A 116 -15.22 28.69 -11.31
C ALA A 116 -15.52 27.96 -12.63
N GLU A 117 -15.79 28.72 -13.70
CA GLU A 117 -16.07 28.18 -15.03
C GLU A 117 -14.84 27.57 -15.72
N ASN A 118 -13.63 27.94 -15.26
CA ASN A 118 -12.39 27.43 -15.83
C ASN A 118 -11.21 27.55 -14.84
N GLU A 119 -10.11 26.89 -15.17
CA GLU A 119 -8.90 26.83 -14.37
C GLU A 119 -8.27 28.19 -14.08
N ILE A 120 -8.28 29.11 -15.06
CA ILE A 120 -7.68 30.43 -14.91
C ILE A 120 -8.44 31.24 -13.88
N ALA A 121 -9.75 31.30 -13.99
CA ALA A 121 -10.62 32.00 -13.04
C ALA A 121 -10.50 31.42 -11.62
N ALA A 122 -10.51 30.09 -11.50
CA ALA A 122 -10.33 29.41 -10.20
C ALA A 122 -8.98 29.75 -9.56
N ALA A 123 -7.89 29.68 -10.32
CA ALA A 123 -6.55 29.97 -9.82
C ALA A 123 -6.38 31.47 -9.47
N GLN A 124 -6.95 32.39 -10.23
CA GLN A 124 -6.94 33.82 -9.90
C GLN A 124 -7.70 34.11 -8.63
N ALA A 125 -8.88 33.51 -8.48
CA ALA A 125 -9.72 33.72 -7.31
C ALA A 125 -9.07 33.16 -6.03
N VAL A 126 -8.45 31.98 -6.08
CA VAL A 126 -7.72 31.44 -4.92
C VAL A 126 -6.62 32.39 -4.46
N ARG A 127 -5.86 33.00 -5.42
CA ARG A 127 -4.83 33.98 -5.09
C ARG A 127 -5.38 35.32 -4.56
N ALA A 128 -6.64 35.64 -4.87
CA ALA A 128 -7.29 36.87 -4.40
C ALA A 128 -7.90 36.73 -3.00
N LEU A 129 -8.01 35.53 -2.45
CA LEU A 129 -8.47 35.31 -1.09
C LEU A 129 -7.46 35.85 -0.08
N LYS A 130 -7.94 36.62 0.91
CA LYS A 130 -7.12 37.19 1.96
C LYS A 130 -7.47 36.56 3.29
N VAL A 131 -6.51 35.87 3.91
CA VAL A 131 -6.70 35.15 5.16
C VAL A 131 -6.03 35.87 6.30
N GLU A 132 -6.74 36.04 7.40
CA GLU A 132 -6.20 36.46 8.69
C GLU A 132 -6.13 35.26 9.62
N TYR A 133 -4.93 34.98 10.16
CA TYR A 133 -4.69 33.87 11.06
C TYR A 133 -4.47 34.33 12.50
N GLU A 134 -4.81 33.48 13.44
CA GLU A 134 -4.27 33.44 14.79
C GLU A 134 -3.27 32.30 14.88
N GLU A 135 -1.97 32.63 14.85
CA GLU A 135 -0.92 31.61 14.87
C GLU A 135 -0.71 31.09 16.30
N LEU A 136 -0.49 29.78 16.40
CA LEU A 136 -0.15 29.08 17.62
C LEU A 136 1.23 28.43 17.51
N PRO A 137 1.89 28.11 18.63
CA PRO A 137 3.07 27.28 18.62
C PRO A 137 2.81 25.93 17.94
N PHE A 138 3.81 25.38 17.27
CA PHE A 138 3.69 24.11 16.56
C PHE A 138 4.88 23.19 16.86
N VAL A 139 4.71 21.89 16.58
CA VAL A 139 5.72 20.86 16.79
C VAL A 139 5.79 19.93 15.59
N LEU A 140 6.97 19.71 15.07
CA LEU A 140 7.24 18.81 13.94
C LEU A 140 7.91 17.48 14.36
N ASP A 141 8.61 17.49 15.49
CA ASP A 141 9.31 16.33 16.03
C ASP A 141 8.36 15.45 16.87
N VAL A 142 8.40 14.15 16.59
CA VAL A 142 7.47 13.18 17.17
C VAL A 142 7.67 12.98 18.68
N GLN A 143 8.90 13.04 19.19
CA GLN A 143 9.18 12.88 20.63
C GLN A 143 8.87 14.15 21.38
N LYS A 144 9.22 15.33 20.82
CA LYS A 144 8.87 16.63 21.41
C LYS A 144 7.36 16.83 21.49
N ALA A 145 6.58 16.26 20.54
CA ALA A 145 5.12 16.34 20.57
C ALA A 145 4.49 15.61 21.79
N MET A 146 5.23 14.70 22.41
CA MET A 146 4.79 13.97 23.62
C MET A 146 5.19 14.66 24.93
N GLU A 147 5.98 15.73 24.88
CA GLU A 147 6.38 16.48 26.08
C GLU A 147 5.16 17.17 26.71
N PRO A 148 5.15 17.33 28.05
CA PRO A 148 3.98 17.88 28.74
C PRO A 148 3.55 19.29 28.31
N ASP A 149 4.49 20.10 27.82
CA ASP A 149 4.29 21.48 27.35
C ASP A 149 4.16 21.61 25.83
N ALA A 150 4.13 20.47 25.12
CA ALA A 150 3.95 20.47 23.66
C ALA A 150 2.60 21.05 23.24
N PRO A 151 2.54 21.73 22.06
CA PRO A 151 1.28 22.16 21.50
C PRO A 151 0.34 20.96 21.29
N GLN A 152 -0.92 21.09 21.71
CA GLN A 152 -1.94 20.06 21.49
C GLN A 152 -2.54 20.20 20.11
N ILE A 153 -2.50 19.14 19.32
CA ILE A 153 -2.93 19.14 17.91
C ILE A 153 -4.44 18.89 17.80
N HIS A 154 -4.97 17.93 18.57
CA HIS A 154 -6.41 17.65 18.67
C HIS A 154 -6.86 17.77 20.13
N GLU A 155 -7.95 18.45 20.37
CA GLU A 155 -8.46 18.73 21.72
C GLU A 155 -8.84 17.47 22.50
N ASP A 156 -9.31 16.44 21.79
CA ASP A 156 -9.70 15.15 22.31
C ASP A 156 -8.58 14.12 22.39
N CYS A 157 -7.34 14.53 22.06
CA CYS A 157 -6.14 13.66 22.10
C CYS A 157 -5.04 14.26 22.99
N PRO A 158 -5.17 14.18 24.34
CA PRO A 158 -4.16 14.72 25.26
C PRO A 158 -2.79 14.09 25.05
N GLY A 159 -1.73 14.92 25.08
CA GLY A 159 -0.35 14.47 24.87
C GLY A 159 -0.04 14.02 23.44
N ASN A 160 -0.93 14.30 22.50
CA ASN A 160 -0.81 14.01 21.06
C ASN A 160 -0.64 12.50 20.72
N VAL A 161 -0.79 11.59 21.66
CA VAL A 161 -0.67 10.14 21.45
C VAL A 161 -1.99 9.57 20.93
N LEU A 162 -2.06 9.35 19.62
CA LEU A 162 -3.24 8.75 18.98
C LEU A 162 -3.42 7.29 19.37
N LYS A 163 -2.32 6.54 19.44
CA LYS A 163 -2.32 5.12 19.78
C LYS A 163 -1.00 4.71 20.41
N HIS A 164 -1.08 3.88 21.45
CA HIS A 164 0.03 3.11 22.01
C HIS A 164 -0.29 1.62 21.88
N THR A 165 0.66 0.84 21.42
CA THR A 165 0.54 -0.61 21.32
C THR A 165 1.80 -1.25 21.87
N ASP A 166 1.66 -2.33 22.61
CA ASP A 166 2.78 -3.03 23.23
C ASP A 166 2.73 -4.55 23.03
N ILE A 167 3.89 -5.18 23.09
CA ILE A 167 4.06 -6.63 23.15
C ILE A 167 4.97 -6.96 24.30
N ARG A 168 4.55 -7.89 25.16
CA ARG A 168 5.34 -8.42 26.26
C ARG A 168 5.42 -9.93 26.15
N ARG A 169 6.63 -10.48 26.28
CA ARG A 169 6.86 -11.93 26.25
C ARG A 169 8.00 -12.26 27.23
N GLY A 170 7.86 -13.35 27.98
CA GLY A 170 8.86 -13.81 28.94
C GLY A 170 9.14 -12.82 30.07
N ASP A 171 10.37 -12.85 30.58
CA ASP A 171 10.86 -11.93 31.59
C ASP A 171 12.16 -11.25 31.12
N TYR A 172 11.99 -10.14 30.43
CA TYR A 172 13.11 -9.36 29.90
C TYR A 172 14.08 -8.91 30.98
N GLN A 173 13.55 -8.44 32.11
CA GLN A 173 14.40 -7.88 33.21
C GLN A 173 15.26 -8.92 33.84
N THR A 174 14.80 -10.15 33.99
CA THR A 174 15.61 -11.27 34.51
C THR A 174 16.56 -11.77 33.41
N ALA A 175 16.12 -11.90 32.17
CA ALA A 175 16.93 -12.43 31.08
C ALA A 175 18.19 -11.61 30.79
N ILE A 176 18.13 -10.28 30.91
CA ILE A 176 19.30 -9.40 30.68
C ILE A 176 20.39 -9.49 31.77
N GLN A 177 20.14 -10.19 32.87
CA GLN A 177 21.10 -10.40 33.93
C GLN A 177 22.01 -11.62 33.70
N GLU A 178 21.76 -12.39 32.62
CA GLU A 178 22.60 -13.54 32.29
C GLU A 178 24.06 -13.08 32.05
N PRO A 179 25.07 -13.70 32.75
CA PRO A 179 26.46 -13.32 32.58
C PRO A 179 26.99 -13.59 31.18
N GLY A 180 27.83 -12.69 30.66
CA GLY A 180 28.51 -12.86 29.37
C GLY A 180 27.70 -12.46 28.15
N LEU A 181 26.53 -11.89 28.34
CA LEU A 181 25.75 -11.31 27.23
C LEU A 181 26.42 -10.08 26.63
N ILE A 182 26.36 -9.98 25.32
CA ILE A 182 26.77 -8.79 24.54
C ILE A 182 25.52 -7.95 24.31
N ARG A 183 25.55 -6.71 24.82
CA ARG A 183 24.48 -5.73 24.61
C ARG A 183 24.76 -4.93 23.34
N VAL A 184 23.85 -4.94 22.40
CA VAL A 184 23.89 -4.12 21.18
C VAL A 184 22.68 -3.21 21.17
N GLU A 185 22.90 -1.92 20.96
CA GLU A 185 21.88 -0.88 20.97
C GLU A 185 22.01 0.01 19.74
N GLY A 186 20.89 0.37 19.14
CA GLY A 186 20.87 1.27 18.01
C GLY A 186 19.59 2.10 17.92
N TRP A 187 19.73 3.28 17.34
CA TRP A 187 18.66 4.15 16.95
C TRP A 187 18.58 4.16 15.43
N TYR A 188 17.38 4.04 14.86
CA TYR A 188 17.20 3.93 13.42
C TYR A 188 16.07 4.86 12.98
N ASP A 189 16.39 5.80 12.10
CA ASP A 189 15.45 6.78 11.61
C ASP A 189 15.08 6.56 10.14
N THR A 190 13.80 6.71 9.83
CA THR A 190 13.27 6.67 8.47
C THR A 190 12.57 7.97 8.12
N PRO A 191 12.64 8.44 6.85
CA PRO A 191 12.14 9.73 6.43
C PRO A 191 10.64 9.73 6.16
N THR A 192 10.07 10.94 6.07
CA THR A 192 8.81 11.17 5.35
C THR A 192 9.08 11.12 3.86
N VAL A 193 8.34 10.29 3.12
CA VAL A 193 8.43 10.20 1.66
C VAL A 193 7.04 10.25 1.01
N GLN A 194 7.00 10.66 -0.27
CA GLN A 194 5.78 10.76 -1.06
C GLN A 194 5.66 9.58 -2.03
N HIS A 195 4.42 9.16 -2.30
CA HIS A 195 4.10 8.05 -3.20
C HIS A 195 4.49 8.33 -4.66
N CYS A 196 4.38 9.56 -5.09
CA CYS A 196 4.70 10.03 -6.45
C CYS A 196 4.03 9.23 -7.56
N HIS A 197 2.76 8.80 -7.36
CA HIS A 197 1.97 8.21 -8.44
C HIS A 197 1.82 9.20 -9.61
N ILE A 198 1.86 8.69 -10.84
CA ILE A 198 1.87 9.54 -12.05
C ILE A 198 0.57 10.33 -12.18
N GLU A 199 -0.59 9.67 -12.07
CA GLU A 199 -1.88 10.33 -12.01
C GLU A 199 -2.05 11.00 -10.65
N ASN A 200 -2.18 12.32 -10.63
CA ASN A 200 -2.51 13.06 -9.41
C ASN A 200 -3.87 12.62 -8.86
N HIS A 201 -4.15 12.94 -7.60
CA HIS A 201 -5.46 12.68 -7.04
C HIS A 201 -6.49 13.61 -7.66
N GLY A 202 -7.56 13.06 -8.22
CA GLY A 202 -8.60 13.82 -8.87
C GLY A 202 -9.95 13.11 -8.85
N CYS A 203 -11.00 13.89 -8.87
CA CYS A 203 -12.38 13.42 -8.95
C CYS A 203 -13.29 14.49 -9.58
N PHE A 204 -14.45 14.09 -10.03
CA PHE A 204 -15.53 15.01 -10.34
C PHE A 204 -16.85 14.50 -9.76
N ALA A 205 -17.75 15.41 -9.44
CA ALA A 205 -19.02 15.09 -8.80
C ALA A 205 -20.17 15.87 -9.40
N TYR A 206 -21.35 15.27 -9.36
CA TYR A 206 -22.62 15.88 -9.80
C TYR A 206 -23.79 15.22 -9.08
N GLU A 207 -24.96 15.83 -9.17
CA GLU A 207 -26.21 15.22 -8.69
C GLU A 207 -27.02 14.63 -9.86
N GLU A 208 -27.53 13.42 -9.66
CA GLU A 208 -28.38 12.72 -10.60
C GLU A 208 -29.44 11.92 -9.85
N ALA A 209 -30.71 12.04 -10.27
CA ALA A 209 -31.83 11.32 -9.67
C ALA A 209 -31.90 11.44 -8.13
N GLY A 210 -31.57 12.63 -7.58
CA GLY A 210 -31.58 12.91 -6.15
C GLY A 210 -30.46 12.22 -5.37
N ARG A 211 -29.37 11.88 -6.04
CA ARG A 211 -28.18 11.22 -5.49
C ARG A 211 -26.92 11.98 -5.89
N VAL A 212 -25.90 11.91 -5.05
CA VAL A 212 -24.57 12.45 -5.36
C VAL A 212 -23.76 11.34 -6.05
N VAL A 213 -23.25 11.64 -7.23
CA VAL A 213 -22.37 10.76 -8.00
C VAL A 213 -20.95 11.32 -7.96
N VAL A 214 -19.97 10.50 -7.64
CA VAL A 214 -18.55 10.86 -7.64
C VAL A 214 -17.78 9.88 -8.51
N VAL A 215 -17.10 10.39 -9.54
CA VAL A 215 -16.15 9.63 -10.33
C VAL A 215 -14.75 9.95 -9.86
N THR A 216 -14.02 8.95 -9.40
CA THR A 216 -12.76 9.18 -8.67
C THR A 216 -11.72 8.11 -8.93
N SER A 217 -10.45 8.53 -8.88
CA SER A 217 -9.28 7.67 -8.89
C SER A 217 -9.01 7.13 -7.48
N THR A 218 -9.73 6.08 -7.08
CA THR A 218 -9.68 5.51 -5.73
C THR A 218 -9.37 4.02 -5.72
N GLN A 219 -8.67 3.54 -4.68
CA GLN A 219 -8.43 2.12 -4.41
C GLN A 219 -9.61 1.43 -3.70
N ILE A 220 -10.60 2.20 -3.18
CA ILE A 220 -11.58 1.76 -2.19
C ILE A 220 -13.00 2.29 -2.47
N PRO A 221 -13.60 2.07 -3.65
CA PRO A 221 -14.83 2.75 -4.06
C PRO A 221 -16.00 2.57 -3.08
N HIS A 222 -16.23 1.36 -2.55
CA HIS A 222 -17.31 1.12 -1.58
C HIS A 222 -17.10 1.82 -0.24
N ILE A 223 -15.86 2.02 0.18
CA ILE A 223 -15.53 2.77 1.40
C ILE A 223 -15.69 4.27 1.16
N ILE A 224 -15.26 4.78 0.00
CA ILE A 224 -15.50 6.20 -0.37
C ILE A 224 -17.00 6.53 -0.31
N ARG A 225 -17.89 5.64 -0.77
CA ARG A 225 -19.34 5.84 -0.66
C ARG A 225 -19.76 6.12 0.78
N ARG A 226 -19.28 5.33 1.73
CA ARG A 226 -19.55 5.51 3.16
C ARG A 226 -19.03 6.86 3.66
N VAL A 227 -17.77 7.16 3.37
CA VAL A 227 -17.10 8.36 3.90
C VAL A 227 -17.74 9.64 3.34
N VAL A 228 -18.09 9.68 2.06
CA VAL A 228 -18.84 10.79 1.48
C VAL A 228 -20.19 10.96 2.18
N GLY A 229 -20.91 9.87 2.43
CA GLY A 229 -22.17 9.91 3.19
C GLY A 229 -21.97 10.47 4.59
N GLN A 230 -20.93 10.06 5.31
CA GLN A 230 -20.60 10.57 6.65
C GLN A 230 -20.27 12.07 6.63
N ALA A 231 -19.45 12.51 5.70
CA ALA A 231 -19.02 13.91 5.59
C ALA A 231 -20.16 14.88 5.20
N LEU A 232 -21.15 14.40 4.45
CA LEU A 232 -22.30 15.20 4.02
C LEU A 232 -23.56 14.98 4.87
N GLY A 233 -23.52 14.06 5.82
CA GLY A 233 -24.71 13.69 6.61
C GLY A 233 -25.79 12.97 5.79
N LEU A 234 -25.41 12.25 4.74
CA LEU A 234 -26.31 11.54 3.83
C LEU A 234 -26.34 10.02 4.12
N PRO A 235 -27.49 9.36 3.92
CA PRO A 235 -27.52 7.91 3.83
C PRO A 235 -26.59 7.41 2.73
N TRP A 236 -25.85 6.33 2.97
CA TRP A 236 -24.85 5.83 2.03
C TRP A 236 -25.46 5.44 0.67
N GLY A 237 -26.70 4.98 0.63
CA GLY A 237 -27.44 4.73 -0.61
C GLY A 237 -27.76 5.98 -1.45
N LYS A 238 -27.58 7.18 -0.89
CA LYS A 238 -27.68 8.46 -1.64
C LYS A 238 -26.37 8.86 -2.33
N VAL A 239 -25.34 8.05 -2.20
CA VAL A 239 -24.02 8.28 -2.81
C VAL A 239 -23.69 7.13 -3.75
N ARG A 240 -23.27 7.47 -4.98
CA ARG A 240 -22.77 6.52 -5.99
C ARG A 240 -21.34 6.87 -6.33
N ILE A 241 -20.45 5.90 -6.25
CA ILE A 241 -19.03 6.06 -6.61
C ILE A 241 -18.73 5.24 -7.86
N ILE A 242 -18.01 5.86 -8.80
CA ILE A 242 -17.54 5.23 -10.03
C ILE A 242 -16.03 5.35 -10.08
N LYS A 243 -15.34 4.23 -10.24
CA LYS A 243 -13.89 4.12 -10.36
C LYS A 243 -13.50 3.70 -11.78
N PRO A 244 -12.88 4.58 -12.57
CA PRO A 244 -12.32 4.22 -13.89
C PRO A 244 -10.92 3.59 -13.76
N TYR A 245 -10.11 3.60 -14.81
CA TYR A 245 -8.68 3.28 -14.71
C TYR A 245 -7.97 4.21 -13.73
N ILE A 246 -6.93 3.69 -13.06
CA ILE A 246 -6.13 4.42 -12.07
C ILE A 246 -4.67 4.46 -12.51
N GLY A 247 -4.07 5.64 -12.50
CA GLY A 247 -2.67 5.90 -12.84
C GLY A 247 -1.70 5.74 -11.66
N GLY A 248 -1.85 4.67 -10.90
CA GLY A 248 -1.07 4.38 -9.69
C GLY A 248 -1.72 4.95 -8.43
N GLY A 249 -1.39 4.37 -7.29
CA GLY A 249 -1.90 4.80 -5.98
C GLY A 249 -0.92 4.51 -4.86
N PHE A 250 -0.39 3.30 -4.80
CA PHE A 250 0.60 2.82 -3.83
C PHE A 250 0.18 3.00 -2.36
N GLY A 251 -1.13 3.16 -2.10
CA GLY A 251 -1.71 3.43 -0.79
C GLY A 251 -2.23 4.86 -0.61
N ASN A 252 -1.77 5.85 -1.38
CA ASN A 252 -2.26 7.24 -1.26
C ASN A 252 -3.76 7.35 -1.56
N LYS A 253 -4.22 6.61 -2.57
CA LYS A 253 -5.62 6.58 -2.98
C LYS A 253 -6.48 5.59 -2.17
N GLN A 254 -5.98 5.14 -1.02
CA GLN A 254 -6.69 4.35 -0.01
C GLN A 254 -7.31 5.24 1.09
N ASP A 255 -7.23 6.55 0.95
CA ASP A 255 -7.90 7.53 1.80
C ASP A 255 -8.99 8.27 1.02
N ALA A 256 -10.06 8.69 1.70
CA ALA A 256 -11.04 9.61 1.16
C ALA A 256 -10.55 11.05 1.36
N LEU A 257 -9.81 11.58 0.40
CA LEU A 257 -9.15 12.89 0.53
C LEU A 257 -10.03 14.04 0.02
N TYR A 258 -10.42 13.99 -1.24
CA TYR A 258 -11.10 15.09 -1.92
C TYR A 258 -12.50 14.75 -2.39
N GLU A 259 -12.87 13.49 -2.41
CA GLU A 259 -14.18 13.03 -2.81
C GLU A 259 -15.31 13.63 -1.96
N PRO A 260 -15.17 13.69 -0.61
CA PRO A 260 -16.18 14.35 0.21
C PRO A 260 -16.30 15.84 -0.09
N LEU A 261 -15.19 16.55 -0.26
CA LEU A 261 -15.21 17.98 -0.59
C LEU A 261 -15.81 18.21 -1.99
N CYS A 262 -15.38 17.50 -3.01
CA CYS A 262 -15.87 17.62 -4.38
C CYS A 262 -17.39 17.34 -4.46
N ALA A 263 -17.86 16.30 -3.78
CA ALA A 263 -19.28 15.97 -3.66
C ALA A 263 -20.07 17.12 -3.04
N TRP A 264 -19.58 17.66 -1.94
CA TRP A 264 -20.23 18.79 -1.28
C TRP A 264 -20.24 20.05 -2.15
N LEU A 265 -19.12 20.37 -2.82
CA LEU A 265 -19.01 21.52 -3.73
C LEU A 265 -20.06 21.45 -4.86
N SER A 266 -20.31 20.28 -5.43
CA SER A 266 -21.36 20.07 -6.43
C SER A 266 -22.75 20.44 -5.87
N THR A 267 -23.07 19.99 -4.67
CA THR A 267 -24.36 20.32 -4.02
C THR A 267 -24.53 21.83 -3.82
N GLN A 268 -23.43 22.57 -3.60
CA GLN A 268 -23.45 24.00 -3.37
C GLN A 268 -23.70 24.84 -4.64
N VAL A 269 -23.64 24.22 -5.81
CA VAL A 269 -23.92 24.85 -7.11
C VAL A 269 -25.11 24.18 -7.83
N GLY A 270 -26.05 23.63 -7.07
CA GLY A 270 -27.27 23.02 -7.58
C GLY A 270 -27.06 21.68 -8.29
N GLY A 271 -26.11 20.90 -7.85
CA GLY A 271 -25.82 19.57 -8.41
C GLY A 271 -25.07 19.59 -9.74
N ARG A 272 -24.57 20.75 -10.18
CA ARG A 272 -23.77 20.87 -11.41
C ARG A 272 -22.49 20.07 -11.30
N LEU A 273 -21.96 19.64 -12.43
CA LEU A 273 -20.69 18.94 -12.55
C LEU A 273 -19.54 19.82 -12.08
N VAL A 274 -18.81 19.37 -11.06
CA VAL A 274 -17.62 20.02 -10.50
C VAL A 274 -16.43 19.07 -10.59
N HIS A 275 -15.33 19.53 -11.16
CA HIS A 275 -14.05 18.81 -11.26
C HIS A 275 -13.06 19.39 -10.25
N LEU A 276 -12.43 18.52 -9.47
CA LEU A 276 -11.37 18.85 -8.53
C LEU A 276 -10.19 17.93 -8.78
N GLU A 277 -9.06 18.51 -9.16
CA GLU A 277 -7.80 17.80 -9.37
C GLU A 277 -6.66 18.53 -8.64
N CYS A 278 -5.84 17.79 -7.91
CA CYS A 278 -4.66 18.32 -7.25
C CYS A 278 -3.53 18.56 -8.24
N SER A 279 -2.81 19.64 -8.10
CA SER A 279 -1.50 19.79 -8.74
C SER A 279 -0.48 18.81 -8.14
N ARG A 280 0.68 18.70 -8.78
CA ARG A 280 1.78 17.87 -8.21
C ARG A 280 2.23 18.40 -6.86
N GLU A 281 2.34 19.71 -6.72
CA GLU A 281 2.73 20.36 -5.48
C GLU A 281 1.72 20.15 -4.35
N GLU A 282 0.42 20.25 -4.67
CA GLU A 282 -0.64 19.94 -3.72
C GLU A 282 -0.61 18.47 -3.29
N THR A 283 -0.30 17.55 -4.20
CA THR A 283 -0.15 16.13 -3.90
C THR A 283 0.97 15.87 -2.88
N PHE A 284 2.05 16.63 -2.92
CA PHE A 284 3.13 16.52 -1.91
C PHE A 284 2.74 17.00 -0.52
N VAL A 285 1.88 18.00 -0.43
CA VAL A 285 1.61 18.72 0.82
C VAL A 285 0.31 18.28 1.46
N SER A 286 -0.76 18.16 0.69
CA SER A 286 -2.11 17.99 1.21
C SER A 286 -2.65 16.56 1.13
N ASN A 287 -1.96 15.66 0.42
CA ASN A 287 -2.29 14.24 0.40
C ASN A 287 -1.64 13.50 1.57
N ARG A 288 -1.50 12.18 1.45
CA ARG A 288 -0.82 11.34 2.44
C ARG A 288 0.65 11.17 2.10
N VAL A 289 1.44 10.93 3.14
CA VAL A 289 2.88 10.63 3.05
C VAL A 289 3.17 9.34 3.82
N ARG A 290 4.33 8.72 3.58
CA ARG A 290 4.82 7.63 4.44
C ARG A 290 5.24 8.19 5.78
N HIS A 291 4.88 7.52 6.86
CA HIS A 291 5.33 7.85 8.21
C HIS A 291 6.85 7.87 8.33
N ALA A 292 7.38 8.98 8.81
CA ALA A 292 8.69 8.98 9.44
C ALA A 292 8.58 8.22 10.78
N ILE A 293 9.44 7.23 10.99
CA ILE A 293 9.46 6.45 12.23
C ILE A 293 10.85 6.47 12.80
N ARG A 294 10.95 6.84 14.08
CA ARG A 294 12.15 6.71 14.90
C ARG A 294 12.06 5.43 15.69
N THR A 295 13.06 4.57 15.60
CA THR A 295 13.06 3.26 16.24
C THR A 295 14.31 3.11 17.10
N HIS A 296 14.14 2.62 18.34
CA HIS A 296 15.19 2.27 19.28
C HIS A 296 15.15 0.77 19.53
N ILE A 297 16.27 0.09 19.31
CA ILE A 297 16.37 -1.35 19.51
C ILE A 297 17.54 -1.66 20.43
N ILE A 298 17.28 -2.53 21.40
CA ILE A 298 18.32 -3.12 22.26
C ILE A 298 18.20 -4.63 22.14
N SER A 299 19.32 -5.30 21.87
CA SER A 299 19.39 -6.76 21.84
C SER A 299 20.50 -7.26 22.76
N TYR A 300 20.23 -8.34 23.48
CA TYR A 300 21.19 -9.06 24.28
C TYR A 300 21.45 -10.42 23.67
N VAL A 301 22.69 -10.67 23.31
CA VAL A 301 23.10 -11.79 22.47
C VAL A 301 24.26 -12.55 23.18
N ARG A 302 24.20 -13.88 23.12
CA ARG A 302 25.35 -14.69 23.53
C ARG A 302 26.46 -14.59 22.47
N PRO A 303 27.73 -14.86 22.86
CA PRO A 303 28.85 -14.85 21.89
C PRO A 303 28.65 -15.78 20.69
N ASP A 304 27.86 -16.82 20.83
CA ASP A 304 27.50 -17.76 19.75
C ASP A 304 26.39 -17.25 18.82
N GLY A 305 25.92 -16.03 19.02
CA GLY A 305 24.88 -15.39 18.22
C GLY A 305 23.42 -15.72 18.65
N THR A 306 23.21 -16.40 19.78
CA THR A 306 21.86 -16.68 20.28
C THR A 306 21.23 -15.42 20.86
N LEU A 307 20.04 -15.03 20.35
CA LEU A 307 19.24 -13.94 20.91
C LEU A 307 18.59 -14.36 22.24
N VAL A 308 18.82 -13.58 23.30
CA VAL A 308 18.33 -13.88 24.64
C VAL A 308 17.20 -12.95 25.06
N ALA A 309 17.37 -11.65 24.86
CA ALA A 309 16.37 -10.65 25.19
C ALA A 309 16.43 -9.49 24.18
N ARG A 310 15.27 -8.94 23.86
CA ARG A 310 15.17 -7.82 22.89
C ARG A 310 14.17 -6.79 23.36
N LYS A 311 14.50 -5.52 23.13
CA LYS A 311 13.61 -4.39 23.33
C LYS A 311 13.45 -3.62 22.03
N PHE A 312 12.21 -3.19 21.74
CA PHE A 312 11.88 -2.41 20.56
C PHE A 312 10.97 -1.25 20.97
N GLU A 313 11.37 -0.04 20.65
CA GLU A 313 10.55 1.15 20.86
C GLU A 313 10.46 1.93 19.54
N ALA A 314 9.25 2.33 19.12
CA ALA A 314 9.06 3.06 17.88
C ALA A 314 8.10 4.23 18.06
N TRP A 315 8.47 5.40 17.54
CA TRP A 315 7.66 6.61 17.49
C TRP A 315 7.34 6.95 16.05
N SER A 316 6.06 6.82 15.71
CA SER A 316 5.55 7.07 14.37
C SER A 316 4.98 8.49 14.27
N ASN A 317 5.56 9.30 13.40
CA ASN A 317 5.09 10.65 13.15
C ASN A 317 3.83 10.62 12.28
N GLN A 318 2.67 10.84 12.91
CA GLN A 318 1.39 10.78 12.22
C GLN A 318 1.09 12.03 11.40
N GLY A 319 1.69 13.13 11.74
CA GLY A 319 1.25 14.41 11.21
C GLY A 319 -0.08 14.85 11.81
N ALA A 320 -0.85 15.65 11.06
CA ALA A 320 -1.95 16.41 11.61
C ALA A 320 -3.28 15.66 11.76
N TYR A 321 -3.46 14.55 11.05
CA TYR A 321 -4.71 13.77 11.04
C TYR A 321 -4.46 12.28 11.12
N ALA A 322 -5.41 11.54 11.70
CA ALA A 322 -5.25 10.12 12.04
C ALA A 322 -5.03 9.20 10.85
N SER A 323 -5.80 9.35 9.77
CA SER A 323 -5.69 8.43 8.63
C SER A 323 -5.57 6.96 9.09
N HIS A 324 -4.58 6.23 8.60
CA HIS A 324 -4.26 4.84 8.98
C HIS A 324 -3.31 4.70 10.18
N GLY A 325 -2.91 5.80 10.82
CA GLY A 325 -1.78 5.83 11.76
C GLY A 325 -1.86 4.88 12.94
N HIS A 326 -3.09 4.65 13.45
CA HIS A 326 -3.33 3.75 14.57
C HIS A 326 -2.96 2.28 14.32
N SER A 327 -2.73 1.86 13.07
CA SER A 327 -2.39 0.48 12.73
C SER A 327 -1.04 0.30 12.03
N ILE A 328 -0.47 1.35 11.42
CA ILE A 328 0.74 1.22 10.57
C ILE A 328 1.97 0.82 11.38
N VAL A 329 2.30 1.56 12.45
CA VAL A 329 3.48 1.25 13.27
C VAL A 329 3.31 -0.07 14.03
N ALA A 330 2.09 -0.40 14.44
CA ALA A 330 1.78 -1.66 15.10
C ALA A 330 2.01 -2.87 14.17
N LYS A 331 1.68 -2.75 12.88
CA LYS A 331 1.99 -3.79 11.89
C LYS A 331 3.51 -3.98 11.76
N GLY A 332 4.27 -2.90 11.65
CA GLY A 332 5.74 -2.95 11.60
C GLY A 332 6.34 -3.57 12.87
N MET A 333 5.90 -3.14 14.04
CA MET A 333 6.32 -3.71 15.32
C MET A 333 6.01 -5.21 15.41
N GLY A 334 4.85 -5.64 14.89
CA GLY A 334 4.46 -7.05 14.91
C GLY A 334 5.39 -7.98 14.11
N ALA A 335 6.06 -7.46 13.09
CA ALA A 335 7.08 -8.22 12.36
C ALA A 335 8.34 -8.52 13.17
N PHE A 336 8.70 -7.64 14.08
CA PHE A 336 9.94 -7.72 14.84
C PHE A 336 10.07 -9.00 15.69
N PRO A 337 9.08 -9.38 16.55
CA PRO A 337 9.15 -10.59 17.34
C PRO A 337 8.95 -11.89 16.56
N GLN A 338 8.43 -11.80 15.34
CA GLN A 338 8.13 -12.98 14.54
C GLN A 338 9.28 -13.35 13.61
N LEU A 339 9.89 -12.37 12.97
CA LEU A 339 10.98 -12.60 12.02
C LEU A 339 12.19 -13.25 12.68
N TYR A 340 12.56 -12.75 13.86
CA TYR A 340 13.61 -13.33 14.73
C TYR A 340 13.02 -13.63 16.11
N PRO A 341 12.42 -14.82 16.32
CA PRO A 341 11.82 -15.19 17.58
C PRO A 341 12.79 -15.07 18.76
N CYS A 342 12.31 -14.51 19.86
CA CYS A 342 13.05 -14.36 21.10
C CYS A 342 12.08 -14.56 22.27
N ASP A 343 12.50 -15.28 23.29
CA ASP A 343 11.63 -15.63 24.41
C ASP A 343 11.35 -14.45 25.36
N ASN A 344 12.24 -13.44 25.38
CA ASN A 344 12.13 -12.31 26.28
C ASN A 344 12.07 -10.99 25.48
N LEU A 345 10.89 -10.38 25.44
CA LEU A 345 10.61 -9.20 24.61
C LEU A 345 9.88 -8.11 25.39
N GLU A 346 10.31 -6.88 25.19
CA GLU A 346 9.56 -5.67 25.49
C GLU A 346 9.47 -4.82 24.22
N CYS A 347 8.29 -4.71 23.66
CA CYS A 347 8.05 -3.89 22.47
C CYS A 347 6.99 -2.84 22.78
N ASP A 348 7.24 -1.59 22.38
CA ASP A 348 6.31 -0.48 22.47
C ASP A 348 6.31 0.33 21.18
N CYS A 349 5.15 0.75 20.72
CA CYS A 349 5.07 1.72 19.65
C CYS A 349 3.99 2.77 19.91
N TRP A 350 4.31 4.00 19.53
CA TRP A 350 3.43 5.17 19.65
C TRP A 350 3.18 5.78 18.31
N THR A 351 1.92 6.08 18.02
CA THR A 351 1.51 6.93 16.92
C THR A 351 1.20 8.30 17.47
N VAL A 352 1.88 9.33 17.01
CA VAL A 352 1.85 10.65 17.62
C VAL A 352 1.51 11.73 16.59
N TYR A 353 0.51 12.55 16.89
CA TYR A 353 0.18 13.73 16.11
C TYR A 353 1.29 14.77 16.15
N THR A 354 1.53 15.41 15.01
CA THR A 354 2.41 16.57 14.85
C THR A 354 1.83 17.55 13.85
N ASN A 355 2.44 18.72 13.70
CA ASN A 355 2.03 19.71 12.71
C ASN A 355 2.68 19.48 11.33
N ARG A 356 2.80 18.22 10.90
CA ARG A 356 3.22 17.82 9.55
C ARG A 356 2.03 17.40 8.70
N PRO A 357 2.19 17.29 7.37
CA PRO A 357 1.20 16.62 6.53
C PRO A 357 0.85 15.24 7.09
N ALA A 358 -0.44 14.87 7.00
CA ALA A 358 -0.89 13.61 7.56
C ALA A 358 -0.24 12.42 6.85
N ALA A 359 0.31 11.52 7.64
CA ALA A 359 0.84 10.26 7.13
C ALA A 359 -0.30 9.22 7.00
N GLY A 360 -0.19 8.36 6.01
CA GLY A 360 -1.17 7.32 5.72
C GLY A 360 -0.54 6.08 5.15
N ALA A 361 -1.35 5.25 4.49
CA ALA A 361 -0.89 4.04 3.86
C ALA A 361 0.09 4.34 2.72
N MET A 362 1.21 3.65 2.70
CA MET A 362 2.10 3.56 1.56
C MET A 362 2.65 2.14 1.47
N ARG A 363 2.87 1.65 0.25
CA ARG A 363 3.34 0.31 -0.10
C ARG A 363 4.27 -0.29 0.96
N GLY A 364 3.83 -1.36 1.62
CA GLY A 364 4.52 -2.01 2.75
C GLY A 364 3.93 -1.72 4.14
N TYR A 365 3.20 -0.62 4.33
CA TYR A 365 2.37 -0.33 5.51
C TYR A 365 3.08 -0.51 6.85
N GLY A 366 4.23 0.18 7.03
CA GLY A 366 5.06 0.12 8.25
C GLY A 366 6.15 -0.95 8.23
N ILE A 367 6.05 -1.98 7.41
CA ILE A 367 7.09 -3.01 7.30
C ILE A 367 8.41 -2.46 6.74
N PRO A 368 8.46 -1.59 5.70
CA PRO A 368 9.74 -1.03 5.24
C PRO A 368 10.52 -0.31 6.34
N GLN A 369 9.83 0.44 7.21
CA GLN A 369 10.44 1.13 8.35
C GLN A 369 10.97 0.13 9.40
N ALA A 370 10.17 -0.89 9.72
CA ALA A 370 10.57 -1.93 10.67
C ALA A 370 11.72 -2.80 10.14
N MET A 371 11.72 -3.09 8.82
CA MET A 371 12.82 -3.83 8.19
C MET A 371 14.10 -3.00 8.12
N TRP A 372 13.99 -1.68 7.86
CA TRP A 372 15.14 -0.80 7.98
C TRP A 372 15.77 -0.93 9.37
N ALA A 373 15.02 -0.66 10.43
CA ALA A 373 15.53 -0.72 11.79
C ALA A 373 16.02 -2.12 12.17
N GLY A 374 15.19 -3.15 11.91
CA GLY A 374 15.49 -4.52 12.34
C GLY A 374 16.68 -5.14 11.61
N GLU A 375 16.73 -5.03 10.29
CA GLU A 375 17.77 -5.66 9.47
C GLU A 375 19.12 -4.92 9.53
N CYS A 376 19.10 -3.59 9.69
CA CYS A 376 20.32 -2.84 10.04
C CYS A 376 20.85 -3.25 11.41
N HIS A 377 19.98 -3.37 12.40
CA HIS A 377 20.37 -3.79 13.75
C HIS A 377 20.93 -5.23 13.79
N ILE A 378 20.41 -6.14 12.97
CA ILE A 378 20.97 -7.50 12.84
C ILE A 378 22.43 -7.47 12.36
N ASP A 379 22.73 -6.66 11.33
CA ASP A 379 24.12 -6.54 10.87
C ASP A 379 25.02 -5.82 11.88
N ASP A 380 24.50 -4.88 12.65
CA ASP A 380 25.22 -4.24 13.76
C ASP A 380 25.54 -5.26 14.89
N ILE A 381 24.61 -6.18 15.19
CA ILE A 381 24.86 -7.31 16.07
C ILE A 381 25.99 -8.18 15.52
N CYS A 382 25.91 -8.55 14.23
CA CYS A 382 26.90 -9.38 13.57
C CYS A 382 28.30 -8.77 13.64
N GLN A 383 28.44 -7.48 13.46
CA GLN A 383 29.69 -6.76 13.67
C GLN A 383 30.19 -6.84 15.12
N ALA A 384 29.30 -6.61 16.09
CA ALA A 384 29.65 -6.61 17.50
C ALA A 384 30.16 -7.96 18.01
N ILE A 385 29.64 -9.07 17.48
CA ILE A 385 30.02 -10.43 17.89
C ILE A 385 31.00 -11.12 16.92
N GLY A 386 31.34 -10.50 15.79
CA GLY A 386 32.22 -11.05 14.78
C GLY A 386 31.64 -12.26 14.01
N MET A 387 30.31 -12.30 13.85
CA MET A 387 29.60 -13.37 13.12
C MET A 387 29.20 -12.91 11.72
N GLU A 388 29.23 -13.81 10.75
CA GLU A 388 28.78 -13.51 9.39
C GLU A 388 27.25 -13.30 9.34
N PRO A 389 26.75 -12.25 8.65
CA PRO A 389 25.33 -11.92 8.61
C PRO A 389 24.41 -13.04 8.11
N MET A 390 24.88 -13.85 7.15
CA MET A 390 24.14 -15.00 6.66
C MET A 390 24.02 -16.11 7.72
N GLU A 391 25.11 -16.39 8.42
CA GLU A 391 25.15 -17.40 9.48
C GLU A 391 24.21 -17.01 10.64
N PHE A 392 24.27 -15.74 11.07
CA PHE A 392 23.38 -15.23 12.09
C PHE A 392 21.90 -15.38 11.72
N ARG A 393 21.54 -15.03 10.49
CA ARG A 393 20.15 -15.18 10.01
C ARG A 393 19.71 -16.63 9.97
N ARG A 394 20.53 -17.54 9.43
CA ARG A 394 20.20 -18.97 9.43
C ARG A 394 19.94 -19.54 10.82
N LYS A 395 20.67 -19.04 11.82
CA LYS A 395 20.54 -19.46 13.22
C LYS A 395 19.27 -18.92 13.87
N ASN A 396 18.89 -17.66 13.61
CA ASN A 396 17.92 -16.93 14.42
C ASN A 396 16.56 -16.65 13.72
N LEU A 397 16.46 -16.83 12.39
CA LEU A 397 15.19 -16.67 11.69
C LEU A 397 14.17 -17.71 12.17
N MET A 398 12.90 -17.34 12.11
CA MET A 398 11.80 -18.22 12.49
C MET A 398 11.94 -19.58 11.80
N PRO A 399 11.95 -20.70 12.56
CA PRO A 399 12.13 -22.04 11.97
C PRO A 399 10.83 -22.59 11.38
N VAL A 400 10.97 -23.60 10.52
CA VAL A 400 9.82 -24.39 10.05
C VAL A 400 9.06 -24.98 11.25
N GLY A 401 7.74 -24.93 11.21
CA GLY A 401 6.88 -25.31 12.33
C GLY A 401 6.61 -24.19 13.34
N TYR A 402 7.27 -23.03 13.20
CA TYR A 402 6.97 -21.89 14.04
C TYR A 402 5.60 -21.32 13.72
N THR A 403 4.80 -21.11 14.76
CA THR A 403 3.49 -20.46 14.66
C THR A 403 3.56 -19.08 15.29
N ASP A 404 2.99 -18.09 14.60
CA ASP A 404 2.80 -16.80 15.26
C ASP A 404 1.64 -16.88 16.28
N GLY A 405 1.83 -16.22 17.43
CA GLY A 405 0.86 -16.26 18.52
C GLY A 405 -0.43 -15.49 18.25
N PHE A 406 -0.50 -14.71 17.19
CA PHE A 406 -1.59 -13.82 16.88
C PHE A 406 -2.56 -14.41 15.84
N SER A 407 -2.07 -14.71 14.63
CA SER A 407 -2.91 -15.28 13.55
C SER A 407 -2.96 -16.79 13.56
N ARG A 408 -2.11 -17.46 14.33
CA ARG A 408 -1.92 -18.90 14.41
C ARG A 408 -1.50 -19.56 13.08
N ASN A 409 -0.93 -18.75 12.17
CA ASN A 409 -0.33 -19.31 10.96
C ASN A 409 1.01 -19.95 11.28
N GLU A 410 1.33 -21.01 10.55
CA GLU A 410 2.54 -21.78 10.69
C GLU A 410 3.49 -21.53 9.51
N LEU A 411 4.80 -21.41 9.78
CA LEU A 411 5.80 -21.49 8.74
C LEU A 411 5.96 -22.96 8.33
N TYR A 412 5.36 -23.35 7.21
CA TYR A 412 5.25 -24.75 6.76
C TYR A 412 6.36 -25.18 5.77
N ALA A 413 7.19 -24.25 5.31
CA ALA A 413 8.28 -24.55 4.38
C ALA A 413 9.56 -23.81 4.79
N ASP A 414 10.72 -24.29 4.37
CA ASP A 414 12.04 -23.70 4.64
C ASP A 414 12.31 -22.49 3.72
N THR A 415 11.38 -21.58 3.67
CA THR A 415 11.31 -20.44 2.76
C THR A 415 12.53 -19.54 2.85
N PHE A 416 12.99 -19.20 4.07
CA PHE A 416 14.13 -18.29 4.24
C PHE A 416 15.42 -18.86 3.68
N ASN A 417 15.73 -20.12 3.97
CA ASN A 417 16.92 -20.77 3.41
C ASN A 417 16.83 -20.91 1.89
N GLN A 418 15.67 -21.31 1.36
CA GLN A 418 15.46 -21.39 -0.08
C GLN A 418 15.67 -20.04 -0.78
N CYS A 419 15.13 -18.96 -0.24
CA CYS A 419 15.29 -17.60 -0.79
C CYS A 419 16.74 -17.11 -0.67
N MET A 420 17.34 -17.27 0.51
CA MET A 420 18.71 -16.83 0.77
C MET A 420 19.72 -17.60 -0.10
N ASP A 421 19.60 -18.93 -0.25
CA ASP A 421 20.46 -19.75 -1.10
C ASP A 421 20.40 -19.29 -2.54
N LYS A 422 19.19 -19.04 -3.05
CA LYS A 422 18.98 -18.57 -4.41
C LYS A 422 19.60 -17.19 -4.65
N GLY A 423 19.33 -16.22 -3.78
CA GLY A 423 19.87 -14.88 -3.89
C GLY A 423 21.39 -14.83 -3.68
N MET A 424 21.92 -15.62 -2.74
CA MET A 424 23.35 -15.77 -2.50
C MET A 424 24.07 -16.28 -3.76
N ALA A 425 23.51 -17.28 -4.44
CA ALA A 425 24.07 -17.82 -5.67
C ALA A 425 24.02 -16.80 -6.82
N MET A 426 22.92 -16.06 -6.97
CA MET A 426 22.76 -15.06 -8.02
C MET A 426 23.76 -13.91 -7.93
N LEU A 427 24.15 -13.51 -6.72
CA LEU A 427 25.08 -12.41 -6.48
C LEU A 427 26.52 -12.88 -6.24
N ASP A 428 26.77 -14.17 -6.05
CA ASP A 428 28.03 -14.70 -5.52
C ASP A 428 28.43 -14.06 -4.17
N TYR A 429 27.39 -13.92 -3.30
CA TYR A 429 27.45 -13.14 -2.06
C TYR A 429 28.57 -13.60 -1.13
N GLN A 430 28.69 -14.92 -0.90
CA GLN A 430 29.63 -15.49 0.07
C GLN A 430 31.10 -15.15 -0.24
N ARG A 431 31.49 -15.26 -1.51
CA ARG A 431 32.85 -14.92 -1.95
C ARG A 431 33.07 -13.41 -1.86
N LYS A 432 32.16 -12.63 -2.40
CA LYS A 432 32.26 -11.16 -2.41
C LYS A 432 32.25 -10.56 -1.02
N TYR A 433 31.42 -11.07 -0.10
CA TYR A 433 31.38 -10.60 1.29
C TYR A 433 32.74 -10.70 1.98
N ARG A 434 33.47 -11.81 1.79
CA ARG A 434 34.81 -12.02 2.34
C ARG A 434 35.87 -11.17 1.63
N GLU A 435 35.79 -11.09 0.30
CA GLU A 435 36.74 -10.32 -0.51
C GLU A 435 36.69 -8.83 -0.20
N TYR A 436 35.48 -8.32 0.10
CA TYR A 436 35.26 -6.89 0.30
C TYR A 436 35.48 -6.41 1.74
N GLN A 437 35.85 -7.27 2.64
CA GLN A 437 36.18 -6.88 4.03
C GLN A 437 37.51 -6.11 4.11
N ASN A 438 37.59 -5.17 5.06
CA ASN A 438 38.83 -4.44 5.43
C ASN A 438 39.49 -3.68 4.28
N GLN A 439 38.74 -3.15 3.33
CA GLN A 439 39.23 -2.30 2.25
C GLN A 439 39.69 -0.94 2.78
N THR A 440 40.78 -0.41 2.21
CA THR A 440 41.38 0.88 2.61
C THR A 440 41.47 1.88 1.47
N GLY A 441 41.16 1.47 0.23
CA GLY A 441 41.19 2.37 -0.94
C GLY A 441 40.13 3.45 -0.92
N PRO A 442 40.22 4.45 -1.82
CA PRO A 442 39.22 5.51 -1.92
C PRO A 442 37.87 5.00 -2.49
N VAL A 443 37.92 4.02 -3.38
CA VAL A 443 36.74 3.36 -3.94
C VAL A 443 36.66 1.96 -3.39
N ARG A 444 35.55 1.61 -2.78
CA ARG A 444 35.34 0.34 -2.08
C ARG A 444 34.05 -0.33 -2.55
N ARG A 445 34.06 -1.65 -2.56
CA ARG A 445 32.86 -2.44 -2.88
C ARG A 445 32.34 -3.16 -1.66
N GLY A 446 31.05 -3.39 -1.64
CA GLY A 446 30.42 -4.16 -0.57
C GLY A 446 29.18 -4.88 -1.05
N VAL A 447 28.85 -5.96 -0.36
CA VAL A 447 27.60 -6.70 -0.53
C VAL A 447 26.84 -6.75 0.78
N GLY A 448 25.52 -6.67 0.71
CA GLY A 448 24.63 -6.69 1.86
C GLY A 448 23.41 -7.56 1.63
N LEU A 449 22.88 -8.06 2.71
CA LEU A 449 21.70 -8.91 2.79
C LEU A 449 20.69 -8.30 3.74
N ALA A 450 19.42 -8.42 3.40
CA ALA A 450 18.30 -8.22 4.32
C ALA A 450 17.17 -9.18 3.98
N VAL A 451 16.43 -9.63 4.97
CA VAL A 451 15.25 -10.47 4.80
C VAL A 451 13.99 -9.67 5.10
N PHE A 452 12.83 -10.18 4.73
CA PHE A 452 11.56 -9.60 5.13
C PHE A 452 10.52 -10.65 5.48
N TRP A 453 9.57 -10.21 6.26
CA TRP A 453 8.32 -10.85 6.60
C TRP A 453 7.17 -9.91 6.26
N TYR A 454 6.09 -10.43 5.67
CA TYR A 454 4.92 -9.64 5.35
C TYR A 454 3.64 -10.47 5.52
N ASN A 455 2.70 -9.99 6.34
CA ASN A 455 1.39 -10.63 6.47
C ASN A 455 0.46 -10.18 5.33
N THR A 456 -0.09 -11.15 4.62
CA THR A 456 -1.11 -10.96 3.59
C THR A 456 -2.45 -10.68 4.25
N ALA A 457 -3.19 -9.68 3.75
CA ALA A 457 -4.50 -9.33 4.30
C ALA A 457 -4.45 -8.78 5.76
N VAL A 458 -5.60 -8.67 6.42
CA VAL A 458 -5.74 -8.00 7.72
C VAL A 458 -6.45 -8.85 8.79
N TRP A 459 -6.88 -10.09 8.47
CA TRP A 459 -7.43 -11.00 9.47
C TRP A 459 -6.37 -11.37 10.51
N PRO A 460 -6.70 -11.45 11.81
CA PRO A 460 -8.00 -11.29 12.48
C PRO A 460 -8.28 -9.85 12.96
N ILE A 461 -7.47 -8.87 12.60
CA ILE A 461 -7.58 -7.48 13.09
C ILE A 461 -8.84 -6.80 12.54
N SER A 462 -9.19 -7.07 11.28
CA SER A 462 -10.33 -6.49 10.58
C SER A 462 -11.05 -7.52 9.72
N LEU A 463 -12.23 -7.15 9.22
CA LEU A 463 -13.01 -7.94 8.30
C LEU A 463 -12.21 -8.24 7.02
N GLU A 464 -12.20 -9.51 6.60
CA GLU A 464 -11.78 -9.91 5.27
C GLU A 464 -12.93 -10.59 4.53
N SER A 465 -13.39 -9.92 3.48
CA SER A 465 -14.41 -10.46 2.57
C SER A 465 -14.19 -9.95 1.15
N SER A 466 -14.64 -10.73 0.19
CA SER A 466 -14.63 -10.38 -1.22
C SER A 466 -15.86 -10.94 -1.90
N SER A 467 -16.42 -10.19 -2.83
CA SER A 467 -17.56 -10.64 -3.63
C SER A 467 -17.23 -10.57 -5.11
N CYS A 468 -17.76 -11.49 -5.88
CA CYS A 468 -17.71 -11.40 -7.33
C CYS A 468 -18.99 -11.93 -7.97
N ARG A 469 -19.23 -11.48 -9.18
CA ARG A 469 -20.34 -11.88 -10.05
C ARG A 469 -19.79 -12.38 -11.38
N MET A 470 -20.35 -13.50 -11.84
CA MET A 470 -20.08 -14.10 -13.14
C MET A 470 -21.36 -14.21 -13.93
N VAL A 471 -21.36 -13.73 -15.16
CA VAL A 471 -22.52 -13.73 -16.07
C VAL A 471 -22.12 -14.42 -17.37
N LEU A 472 -22.78 -15.50 -17.71
CA LEU A 472 -22.56 -16.23 -18.95
C LEU A 472 -23.33 -15.55 -20.09
N ASN A 473 -22.60 -15.07 -21.10
CA ASN A 473 -23.16 -14.47 -22.29
C ASN A 473 -23.62 -15.53 -23.30
N GLN A 474 -24.48 -15.12 -24.24
CA GLN A 474 -25.06 -16.03 -25.23
C GLN A 474 -24.04 -16.63 -26.22
N ASP A 475 -22.90 -15.98 -26.40
CA ASP A 475 -21.79 -16.48 -27.22
C ASP A 475 -20.89 -17.47 -26.49
N GLY A 476 -21.16 -17.72 -25.19
CA GLY A 476 -20.35 -18.60 -24.33
C GLY A 476 -19.21 -17.90 -23.61
N SER A 477 -19.02 -16.59 -23.84
CA SER A 477 -18.07 -15.78 -23.05
C SER A 477 -18.62 -15.48 -21.68
N LEU A 478 -17.72 -15.09 -20.75
CA LEU A 478 -18.05 -14.81 -19.37
C LEU A 478 -17.74 -13.36 -19.03
N GLN A 479 -18.74 -12.62 -18.57
CA GLN A 479 -18.52 -11.31 -17.94
C GLN A 479 -18.21 -11.51 -16.45
N PHE A 480 -17.10 -10.94 -15.99
CA PHE A 480 -16.65 -11.02 -14.61
C PHE A 480 -16.61 -9.64 -13.97
N GLN A 481 -17.24 -9.52 -12.80
CA GLN A 481 -17.22 -8.32 -11.96
C GLN A 481 -16.75 -8.71 -10.56
N THR A 482 -15.89 -7.89 -9.97
CA THR A 482 -15.35 -8.12 -8.62
C THR A 482 -15.34 -6.83 -7.81
N GLY A 483 -15.47 -6.96 -6.49
CA GLY A 483 -15.25 -5.88 -5.54
C GLY A 483 -13.78 -5.52 -5.34
N GLU A 484 -12.86 -6.33 -5.86
CA GLU A 484 -11.41 -6.07 -5.83
C GLU A 484 -11.02 -5.08 -6.94
N THR A 485 -10.02 -4.22 -6.67
CA THR A 485 -9.76 -3.01 -7.47
C THR A 485 -8.46 -3.09 -8.27
N GLU A 486 -8.53 -2.95 -9.60
CA GLU A 486 -7.37 -2.73 -10.47
C GLU A 486 -6.84 -1.30 -10.28
N ILE A 487 -5.57 -1.15 -9.93
CA ILE A 487 -4.88 0.12 -9.70
C ILE A 487 -3.58 0.26 -10.53
N GLY A 488 -3.40 -0.62 -11.50
CA GLY A 488 -2.21 -0.72 -12.35
C GLY A 488 -1.36 -1.96 -12.10
N GLN A 489 -1.62 -2.70 -11.02
CA GLN A 489 -0.83 -3.89 -10.63
C GLN A 489 -1.10 -5.12 -11.51
N GLY A 490 -2.19 -5.15 -12.28
CA GLY A 490 -2.53 -6.24 -13.17
C GLY A 490 -3.46 -7.30 -12.59
N CYS A 491 -4.23 -6.97 -11.55
CA CYS A 491 -5.14 -7.93 -10.94
C CYS A 491 -6.25 -8.39 -11.92
N ASP A 492 -6.75 -7.53 -12.79
CA ASP A 492 -7.75 -7.90 -13.80
C ASP A 492 -7.26 -9.04 -14.69
N THR A 493 -5.99 -9.03 -15.08
CA THR A 493 -5.38 -10.11 -15.87
C THR A 493 -5.22 -11.38 -15.04
N ALA A 494 -4.69 -11.27 -13.82
CA ALA A 494 -4.55 -12.42 -12.92
C ALA A 494 -5.92 -13.06 -12.63
N TYR A 495 -6.94 -12.26 -12.40
CA TYR A 495 -8.31 -12.74 -12.20
C TYR A 495 -8.90 -13.41 -13.44
N SER A 496 -8.63 -12.89 -14.64
CA SER A 496 -9.06 -13.57 -15.88
C SER A 496 -8.49 -14.98 -15.96
N GLN A 497 -7.23 -15.18 -15.60
CA GLN A 497 -6.58 -16.50 -15.56
C GLN A 497 -7.21 -17.41 -14.49
N MET A 498 -7.44 -16.88 -13.28
CA MET A 498 -8.04 -17.64 -12.18
C MET A 498 -9.48 -18.05 -12.50
N VAL A 499 -10.27 -17.12 -13.06
CA VAL A 499 -11.65 -17.39 -13.49
C VAL A 499 -11.71 -18.43 -14.60
N ALA A 500 -10.87 -18.28 -15.62
CA ALA A 500 -10.78 -19.20 -16.75
C ALA A 500 -10.53 -20.65 -16.29
N ASP A 501 -9.53 -20.82 -15.42
CA ASP A 501 -9.18 -22.15 -14.91
C ASP A 501 -10.25 -22.70 -13.95
N ALA A 502 -10.87 -21.86 -13.11
CA ALA A 502 -11.91 -22.29 -12.17
C ALA A 502 -13.24 -22.66 -12.86
N VAL A 503 -13.65 -21.90 -13.86
CA VAL A 503 -14.88 -22.16 -14.62
C VAL A 503 -14.67 -23.27 -15.67
N GLY A 504 -13.48 -23.35 -16.28
CA GLY A 504 -13.16 -24.31 -17.34
C GLY A 504 -13.42 -23.75 -18.75
N ILE A 505 -13.07 -22.48 -18.97
CA ILE A 505 -13.19 -21.78 -20.26
C ILE A 505 -11.82 -21.23 -20.70
N PRO A 506 -11.61 -20.89 -21.98
CA PRO A 506 -10.44 -20.17 -22.42
C PRO A 506 -10.32 -18.79 -21.75
N VAL A 507 -9.07 -18.34 -21.48
CA VAL A 507 -8.85 -17.04 -20.81
C VAL A 507 -9.30 -15.85 -21.65
N GLU A 508 -9.24 -15.97 -22.96
CA GLU A 508 -9.71 -14.97 -23.94
C GLU A 508 -11.23 -14.77 -23.91
N ASP A 509 -11.97 -15.74 -23.40
CA ASP A 509 -13.43 -15.67 -23.25
C ASP A 509 -13.86 -15.05 -21.91
N VAL A 510 -12.93 -14.65 -21.06
CA VAL A 510 -13.22 -13.93 -19.79
C VAL A 510 -13.11 -12.43 -20.02
N HIS A 511 -14.22 -11.73 -19.89
CA HIS A 511 -14.30 -10.27 -20.00
C HIS A 511 -14.39 -9.64 -18.61
N VAL A 512 -13.29 -9.06 -18.15
CA VAL A 512 -13.26 -8.35 -16.85
C VAL A 512 -13.82 -6.94 -17.01
N VAL A 513 -14.74 -6.57 -16.12
CA VAL A 513 -15.25 -5.20 -16.03
C VAL A 513 -14.38 -4.43 -15.03
N SER A 514 -13.38 -3.69 -15.54
CA SER A 514 -12.42 -2.95 -14.72
C SER A 514 -13.00 -1.70 -14.04
N THR A 515 -13.99 -1.05 -14.68
CA THR A 515 -14.70 0.07 -14.07
C THR A 515 -15.61 -0.43 -12.97
N GLN A 516 -15.38 0.03 -11.75
CA GLN A 516 -16.23 -0.28 -10.60
C GLN A 516 -17.25 0.83 -10.38
N ASP A 517 -18.47 0.42 -10.05
CA ASP A 517 -19.61 1.29 -9.77
C ASP A 517 -20.37 0.70 -8.58
N THR A 518 -20.47 1.45 -7.50
CA THR A 518 -21.08 0.96 -6.25
C THR A 518 -22.58 0.62 -6.37
N ASP A 519 -23.22 0.97 -7.48
CA ASP A 519 -24.61 0.56 -7.75
C ASP A 519 -24.72 -0.84 -8.36
N VAL A 520 -23.68 -1.30 -9.06
CA VAL A 520 -23.75 -2.56 -9.83
C VAL A 520 -22.62 -3.52 -9.53
N THR A 521 -21.46 -3.05 -9.08
CA THR A 521 -20.31 -3.90 -8.77
C THR A 521 -20.52 -4.59 -7.41
N PRO A 522 -20.28 -5.91 -7.30
CA PRO A 522 -20.30 -6.60 -6.02
C PRO A 522 -19.41 -5.93 -4.97
N PHE A 523 -19.78 -6.09 -3.70
CA PHE A 523 -19.06 -5.47 -2.60
C PHE A 523 -17.63 -6.02 -2.47
N GLY A 524 -16.68 -5.12 -2.23
CA GLY A 524 -15.32 -5.43 -1.84
C GLY A 524 -14.71 -4.27 -1.06
N THR A 525 -13.68 -4.55 -0.28
CA THR A 525 -13.03 -3.55 0.54
C THR A 525 -11.92 -2.80 -0.21
N GLY A 526 -11.51 -3.29 -1.39
CA GLY A 526 -10.59 -2.61 -2.29
C GLY A 526 -9.16 -3.15 -2.30
N ALA A 527 -8.25 -2.38 -2.92
CA ALA A 527 -6.86 -2.74 -3.13
C ALA A 527 -5.95 -2.21 -2.00
N TYR A 528 -5.56 -3.07 -1.07
CA TYR A 528 -4.62 -2.80 0.01
C TYR A 528 -4.09 -4.11 0.62
N ALA A 529 -3.09 -4.05 1.51
CA ALA A 529 -2.51 -5.18 2.25
C ALA A 529 -2.10 -6.37 1.38
N SER A 530 -1.83 -6.15 0.09
CA SER A 530 -1.47 -7.15 -0.92
C SER A 530 -2.39 -8.37 -0.91
N ARG A 531 -3.67 -8.16 -0.62
CA ARG A 531 -4.68 -9.18 -0.32
C ARG A 531 -5.38 -9.76 -1.55
N GLN A 532 -5.30 -9.09 -2.69
CA GLN A 532 -6.25 -9.31 -3.78
C GLN A 532 -6.20 -10.72 -4.38
N THR A 533 -5.03 -11.27 -4.72
CA THR A 533 -4.96 -12.64 -5.25
C THR A 533 -5.33 -13.69 -4.21
N TYR A 534 -5.01 -13.45 -2.94
CA TYR A 534 -5.36 -14.34 -1.84
C TYR A 534 -6.86 -14.29 -1.55
N ILE A 535 -7.39 -13.11 -1.23
CA ILE A 535 -8.80 -12.93 -0.84
C ILE A 535 -9.74 -13.07 -2.04
N GLY A 536 -9.41 -12.45 -3.18
CA GLY A 536 -10.17 -12.58 -4.43
C GLY A 536 -10.23 -14.02 -4.94
N GLY A 537 -9.17 -14.80 -4.69
CA GLY A 537 -9.14 -16.23 -5.02
C GLY A 537 -10.26 -17.04 -4.35
N PHE A 538 -10.59 -16.74 -3.10
CA PHE A 538 -11.72 -17.40 -2.40
C PHE A 538 -13.06 -17.07 -3.06
N SER A 539 -13.34 -15.80 -3.35
CA SER A 539 -14.60 -15.41 -3.99
C SER A 539 -14.72 -15.96 -5.40
N ILE A 540 -13.64 -15.95 -6.18
CA ILE A 540 -13.59 -16.52 -7.54
C ILE A 540 -13.89 -18.00 -7.49
N MET A 541 -13.20 -18.76 -6.65
CA MET A 541 -13.40 -20.21 -6.56
C MET A 541 -14.85 -20.56 -6.14
N GLN A 542 -15.37 -19.87 -5.12
CA GLN A 542 -16.73 -20.09 -4.63
C GLN A 542 -17.78 -19.76 -5.71
N THR A 543 -17.64 -18.64 -6.40
CA THR A 543 -18.58 -18.22 -7.44
C THR A 543 -18.48 -19.11 -8.68
N ALA A 544 -17.26 -19.50 -9.07
CA ALA A 544 -17.03 -20.39 -10.20
C ALA A 544 -17.65 -21.79 -9.97
N LEU A 545 -17.52 -22.33 -8.77
CA LEU A 545 -18.14 -23.61 -8.42
C LEU A 545 -19.68 -23.51 -8.50
N ALA A 546 -20.27 -22.45 -7.96
CA ALA A 546 -21.71 -22.21 -8.06
C ALA A 546 -22.18 -22.03 -9.53
N LEU A 547 -21.41 -21.33 -10.34
CA LEU A 547 -21.71 -21.16 -11.77
C LEU A 547 -21.60 -22.48 -12.53
N ARG A 548 -20.54 -23.25 -12.31
CA ARG A 548 -20.35 -24.57 -12.93
C ARG A 548 -21.49 -25.54 -12.59
N GLU A 549 -21.89 -25.60 -11.32
CA GLU A 549 -22.99 -26.41 -10.87
C GLU A 549 -24.28 -26.04 -11.62
N ARG A 550 -24.58 -24.75 -11.73
CA ARG A 550 -25.74 -24.26 -12.48
C ARG A 550 -25.66 -24.60 -13.96
N ILE A 551 -24.49 -24.40 -14.61
CA ILE A 551 -24.27 -24.76 -16.01
C ILE A 551 -24.50 -26.26 -16.25
N LEU A 552 -23.94 -27.11 -15.40
CA LEU A 552 -24.08 -28.56 -15.54
C LEU A 552 -25.52 -29.05 -15.28
N GLN A 553 -26.26 -28.39 -14.38
CA GLN A 553 -27.67 -28.64 -14.18
C GLN A 553 -28.50 -28.32 -15.41
N ILE A 554 -28.25 -27.18 -16.03
CA ILE A 554 -28.91 -26.78 -17.29
C ILE A 554 -28.50 -27.73 -18.43
N ALA A 555 -27.24 -28.12 -18.49
CA ALA A 555 -26.77 -29.10 -19.45
C ALA A 555 -27.50 -30.46 -19.28
N HIS A 556 -27.74 -30.88 -18.03
CA HIS A 556 -28.56 -32.07 -17.74
C HIS A 556 -29.99 -31.94 -18.31
N GLU A 557 -30.62 -30.78 -18.07
CA GLU A 557 -32.00 -30.53 -18.56
C GLU A 557 -32.07 -30.54 -20.10
N GLN A 558 -31.10 -29.94 -20.78
CA GLN A 558 -31.04 -29.87 -22.24
C GLN A 558 -30.61 -31.17 -22.90
N THR A 559 -29.66 -31.89 -22.32
CA THR A 559 -29.09 -33.12 -22.92
C THR A 559 -29.76 -34.40 -22.44
N ARG A 560 -30.54 -34.35 -21.36
CA ARG A 560 -31.13 -35.50 -20.64
C ARG A 560 -30.09 -36.48 -20.05
N MET A 561 -28.79 -36.05 -19.98
CA MET A 561 -27.72 -36.85 -19.38
C MET A 561 -27.55 -36.49 -17.92
N PRO A 562 -27.27 -37.44 -17.00
CA PRO A 562 -27.03 -37.14 -15.59
C PRO A 562 -25.85 -36.18 -15.40
N VAL A 563 -25.97 -35.25 -14.46
CA VAL A 563 -24.88 -34.29 -14.10
C VAL A 563 -23.56 -35.02 -13.80
N SER A 564 -23.63 -36.21 -13.16
CA SER A 564 -22.46 -36.99 -12.79
C SER A 564 -21.56 -37.42 -13.96
N VAL A 565 -22.13 -37.55 -15.16
CA VAL A 565 -21.38 -37.92 -16.37
C VAL A 565 -21.00 -36.73 -17.24
N LEU A 566 -21.42 -35.50 -16.88
CA LEU A 566 -21.12 -34.29 -17.58
C LEU A 566 -19.95 -33.52 -16.95
N ASP A 567 -19.18 -32.82 -17.79
CA ASP A 567 -18.18 -31.86 -17.34
C ASP A 567 -18.13 -30.66 -18.28
N LEU A 568 -17.55 -29.55 -17.79
CA LEU A 568 -17.26 -28.34 -18.56
C LEU A 568 -15.76 -28.21 -18.75
N VAL A 569 -15.32 -28.31 -19.98
CA VAL A 569 -13.91 -28.24 -20.37
C VAL A 569 -13.76 -27.38 -21.64
N ASP A 570 -12.87 -26.40 -21.61
CA ASP A 570 -12.62 -25.47 -22.73
C ASP A 570 -13.88 -24.87 -23.34
N GLY A 571 -14.81 -24.40 -22.50
CA GLY A 571 -16.05 -23.82 -22.96
C GLY A 571 -17.01 -24.79 -23.63
N LYS A 572 -16.86 -26.09 -23.38
CA LYS A 572 -17.67 -27.17 -23.95
C LYS A 572 -18.20 -28.10 -22.90
N ILE A 573 -19.45 -28.44 -23.00
CA ILE A 573 -20.06 -29.52 -22.21
C ILE A 573 -19.67 -30.84 -22.85
N ILE A 574 -18.99 -31.70 -22.08
CA ILE A 574 -18.50 -32.99 -22.52
C ILE A 574 -19.07 -34.11 -21.70
N ARG A 575 -19.11 -35.30 -22.26
CA ARG A 575 -19.31 -36.53 -21.52
C ARG A 575 -17.97 -37.02 -20.98
N LYS A 576 -17.86 -37.22 -19.67
CA LYS A 576 -16.59 -37.59 -18.97
C LYS A 576 -15.98 -38.91 -19.49
N GLU A 577 -16.83 -39.88 -19.86
CA GLU A 577 -16.41 -41.22 -20.20
C GLU A 577 -15.49 -41.27 -21.44
N ASP A 578 -15.84 -40.50 -22.49
CA ASP A 578 -15.18 -40.57 -23.79
C ASP A 578 -14.75 -39.18 -24.31
N GLY A 579 -14.98 -38.13 -23.55
CA GLY A 579 -14.64 -36.76 -23.94
C GLY A 579 -15.51 -36.19 -25.07
N ARG A 580 -16.60 -36.84 -25.44
CA ARG A 580 -17.49 -36.40 -26.51
C ARG A 580 -18.09 -35.04 -26.17
N VAL A 581 -17.92 -34.06 -27.06
CA VAL A 581 -18.58 -32.76 -26.97
C VAL A 581 -20.07 -32.92 -27.26
N LEU A 582 -20.89 -32.44 -26.33
CA LEU A 582 -22.34 -32.46 -26.42
C LEU A 582 -22.92 -31.12 -26.86
N LYS A 583 -22.38 -30.04 -26.30
CA LYS A 583 -22.74 -28.63 -26.60
C LYS A 583 -21.55 -27.71 -26.35
N THR A 584 -21.53 -26.59 -27.03
CA THR A 584 -20.71 -25.42 -26.63
C THR A 584 -21.45 -24.62 -25.55
N LEU A 585 -20.72 -23.80 -24.78
CA LEU A 585 -21.35 -22.90 -23.81
C LEU A 585 -22.27 -21.87 -24.48
N GLY A 586 -21.94 -21.42 -25.70
CA GLY A 586 -22.80 -20.52 -26.48
C GLY A 586 -24.13 -21.14 -26.83
N GLU A 587 -24.14 -22.38 -27.32
CA GLU A 587 -25.37 -23.14 -27.60
C GLU A 587 -26.20 -23.33 -26.33
N LEU A 588 -25.57 -23.72 -25.22
CA LEU A 588 -26.23 -23.91 -23.93
C LEU A 588 -26.85 -22.60 -23.42
N ALA A 589 -26.09 -21.51 -23.45
CA ALA A 589 -26.52 -20.21 -22.92
C ALA A 589 -27.67 -19.63 -23.77
N THR A 590 -27.57 -19.73 -25.10
CA THR A 590 -28.61 -19.28 -26.05
C THR A 590 -29.91 -20.05 -25.85
N GLU A 591 -29.84 -21.38 -25.78
CA GLU A 591 -31.01 -22.22 -25.58
C GLU A 591 -31.65 -21.98 -24.19
N SER A 592 -30.83 -21.76 -23.14
CA SER A 592 -31.33 -21.46 -21.81
C SER A 592 -32.06 -20.11 -21.76
N LEU A 593 -31.52 -19.06 -22.38
CA LEU A 593 -32.11 -17.71 -22.32
C LEU A 593 -33.35 -17.57 -23.19
N TYR A 594 -33.35 -18.16 -24.39
CA TYR A 594 -34.42 -18.03 -25.36
C TYR A 594 -35.44 -19.18 -25.33
N SER A 595 -35.42 -20.00 -24.28
CA SER A 595 -36.42 -21.05 -24.08
C SER A 595 -37.81 -20.43 -23.93
N LEU A 596 -38.76 -20.95 -24.66
CA LEU A 596 -40.16 -20.53 -24.52
C LEU A 596 -40.84 -21.07 -23.26
N GLU A 597 -40.30 -22.12 -22.66
CA GLU A 597 -40.86 -22.77 -21.48
C GLU A 597 -40.17 -22.36 -20.18
N HIS A 598 -38.83 -22.21 -20.21
CA HIS A 598 -38.03 -21.98 -19.04
C HIS A 598 -36.87 -21.00 -19.36
N SER A 599 -37.21 -19.76 -19.68
CA SER A 599 -36.17 -18.74 -19.94
C SER A 599 -35.40 -18.40 -18.66
N GLN A 600 -34.08 -18.56 -18.69
CA GLN A 600 -33.22 -18.17 -17.58
C GLN A 600 -31.85 -17.68 -18.06
N HIS A 601 -31.38 -16.59 -17.44
CA HIS A 601 -30.02 -16.07 -17.63
C HIS A 601 -29.09 -16.75 -16.63
N ILE A 602 -27.96 -17.27 -17.10
CA ILE A 602 -27.03 -18.05 -16.27
C ILE A 602 -26.06 -17.10 -15.59
N THR A 603 -26.21 -16.95 -14.28
CA THR A 603 -25.39 -16.04 -13.46
C THR A 603 -25.09 -16.69 -12.12
N ALA A 604 -23.98 -16.28 -11.51
CA ALA A 604 -23.68 -16.57 -10.11
C ALA A 604 -23.05 -15.36 -9.44
N GLU A 605 -23.41 -15.09 -8.19
CA GLU A 605 -22.80 -14.07 -7.34
C GLU A 605 -22.65 -14.62 -5.94
N THR A 606 -21.46 -14.48 -5.37
CA THR A 606 -21.21 -14.91 -3.98
C THR A 606 -20.32 -13.91 -3.25
N THR A 607 -20.41 -13.93 -1.92
CA THR A 607 -19.50 -13.25 -1.01
C THR A 607 -18.77 -14.29 -0.19
N ALA A 608 -17.45 -14.30 -0.29
CA ALA A 608 -16.61 -15.13 0.55
C ALA A 608 -16.11 -14.33 1.75
N GLN A 609 -16.32 -14.87 2.96
CA GLN A 609 -15.67 -14.37 4.17
C GLN A 609 -14.47 -15.26 4.48
N ILE A 610 -13.31 -14.62 4.66
CA ILE A 610 -12.05 -15.31 4.88
C ILE A 610 -11.63 -15.13 6.34
N LYS A 611 -11.32 -16.26 7.01
CA LYS A 611 -10.90 -16.32 8.42
C LYS A 611 -9.50 -16.89 8.55
N SER A 612 -8.64 -16.58 7.60
CA SER A 612 -7.25 -16.97 7.59
C SER A 612 -6.39 -15.81 7.10
N ASN A 613 -5.11 -15.92 7.34
CA ASN A 613 -4.08 -15.00 6.85
C ASN A 613 -2.94 -15.84 6.30
N ALA A 614 -2.11 -15.26 5.45
CA ALA A 614 -0.92 -15.89 4.91
C ALA A 614 0.29 -14.99 5.11
N TYR A 615 1.49 -15.55 5.07
CA TYR A 615 2.73 -14.78 5.14
C TYR A 615 3.57 -14.96 3.90
N SER A 616 4.05 -13.84 3.37
CA SER A 616 5.06 -13.80 2.33
C SER A 616 6.41 -13.52 2.96
N PHE A 617 7.43 -14.13 2.41
CA PHE A 617 8.80 -14.05 2.87
C PHE A 617 9.74 -13.81 1.69
N GLY A 618 10.94 -13.37 1.98
CA GLY A 618 11.97 -13.24 0.98
C GLY A 618 13.18 -12.48 1.49
N CYS A 619 14.05 -12.12 0.56
CA CYS A 619 15.27 -11.40 0.86
C CYS A 619 15.70 -10.50 -0.28
N SER A 620 16.56 -9.55 0.05
CA SER A 620 17.27 -8.70 -0.91
C SER A 620 18.76 -8.84 -0.72
N PHE A 621 19.50 -8.90 -1.84
CA PHE A 621 20.94 -8.83 -1.87
C PHE A 621 21.37 -7.62 -2.70
N ALA A 622 22.22 -6.78 -2.15
CA ALA A 622 22.74 -5.60 -2.81
C ALA A 622 24.25 -5.66 -2.97
N GLU A 623 24.76 -5.15 -4.08
CA GLU A 623 26.18 -4.87 -4.27
C GLU A 623 26.35 -3.40 -4.60
N VAL A 624 27.23 -2.74 -3.87
CA VAL A 624 27.50 -1.31 -4.03
C VAL A 624 28.98 -1.05 -4.32
N GLU A 625 29.22 0.07 -4.98
CA GLU A 625 30.53 0.72 -5.06
C GLU A 625 30.43 2.08 -4.35
N VAL A 626 31.29 2.30 -3.38
CA VAL A 626 31.32 3.50 -2.56
C VAL A 626 32.56 4.29 -2.87
N ASP A 627 32.42 5.47 -3.44
CA ASP A 627 33.47 6.45 -3.58
C ASP A 627 33.51 7.29 -2.30
N VAL A 628 34.47 6.99 -1.43
CA VAL A 628 34.58 7.61 -0.09
C VAL A 628 34.87 9.11 -0.20
N PRO A 629 35.88 9.57 -0.97
CA PRO A 629 36.15 11.01 -1.12
C PRO A 629 35.01 11.82 -1.73
N LEU A 630 34.28 11.24 -2.70
CA LEU A 630 33.14 11.91 -3.33
C LEU A 630 31.82 11.73 -2.56
N CYS A 631 31.83 10.95 -1.48
CA CYS A 631 30.63 10.64 -0.71
C CYS A 631 29.48 10.13 -1.61
N LYS A 632 29.79 9.18 -2.49
CA LYS A 632 28.86 8.69 -3.50
C LYS A 632 28.73 7.17 -3.42
N VAL A 633 27.51 6.69 -3.46
CA VAL A 633 27.16 5.28 -3.58
C VAL A 633 26.62 5.01 -4.99
N LYS A 634 27.16 4.00 -5.64
CA LYS A 634 26.64 3.44 -6.88
C LYS A 634 26.15 2.03 -6.60
N LEU A 635 24.89 1.77 -6.86
CA LEU A 635 24.31 0.44 -6.77
C LEU A 635 24.70 -0.36 -8.03
N LEU A 636 25.45 -1.43 -7.85
CA LEU A 636 25.95 -2.26 -8.95
C LEU A 636 25.00 -3.40 -9.29
N ASN A 637 24.45 -4.06 -8.27
CA ASN A 637 23.51 -5.16 -8.40
C ASN A 637 22.49 -5.10 -7.30
N LEU A 638 21.25 -5.47 -7.63
CA LEU A 638 20.19 -5.69 -6.66
C LEU A 638 19.39 -6.93 -7.06
N VAL A 639 19.29 -7.89 -6.15
CA VAL A 639 18.56 -9.15 -6.32
C VAL A 639 17.49 -9.22 -5.25
N ASN A 640 16.24 -9.42 -5.65
CA ASN A 640 15.13 -9.72 -4.75
C ASN A 640 14.62 -11.13 -5.01
N VAL A 641 14.54 -11.94 -3.97
CA VAL A 641 13.96 -13.29 -4.03
C VAL A 641 12.71 -13.33 -3.15
N HIS A 642 11.60 -13.76 -3.73
CA HIS A 642 10.29 -13.78 -3.09
C HIS A 642 9.69 -15.17 -3.05
N ASP A 643 9.07 -15.50 -1.91
CA ASP A 643 8.06 -16.56 -1.80
C ASP A 643 6.69 -15.91 -1.65
N CYS A 644 5.99 -15.80 -2.76
CA CYS A 644 4.60 -15.34 -2.82
C CYS A 644 3.60 -16.50 -3.12
N GLY A 645 4.02 -17.73 -2.84
CA GLY A 645 3.26 -18.92 -3.18
C GLY A 645 3.23 -19.16 -4.67
N THR A 646 2.07 -19.56 -5.18
CA THR A 646 1.88 -19.81 -6.61
C THR A 646 1.93 -18.51 -7.42
N LEU A 647 2.73 -18.49 -8.48
CA LEU A 647 2.75 -17.41 -9.46
C LEU A 647 1.56 -17.54 -10.41
N ILE A 648 0.61 -16.63 -10.34
CA ILE A 648 -0.54 -16.62 -11.27
C ILE A 648 -0.07 -16.18 -12.67
N ASN A 649 0.70 -15.08 -12.73
CA ASN A 649 1.29 -14.57 -13.97
C ASN A 649 2.74 -14.13 -13.69
N PRO A 650 3.74 -14.93 -14.10
CA PRO A 650 5.14 -14.66 -13.79
C PRO A 650 5.63 -13.29 -14.25
N ALA A 651 5.26 -12.83 -15.45
CA ALA A 651 5.69 -11.53 -15.96
C ALA A 651 5.11 -10.35 -15.14
N LEU A 652 3.86 -10.43 -14.71
CA LEU A 652 3.27 -9.41 -13.85
C LEU A 652 3.85 -9.45 -12.44
N ALA A 653 4.16 -10.64 -11.92
CA ALA A 653 4.83 -10.81 -10.65
C ALA A 653 6.23 -10.16 -10.66
N GLU A 654 7.03 -10.42 -11.69
CA GLU A 654 8.35 -9.81 -11.88
C GLU A 654 8.25 -8.28 -11.96
N ALA A 655 7.26 -7.74 -12.69
CA ALA A 655 7.02 -6.29 -12.79
C ALA A 655 6.70 -5.67 -11.41
N GLN A 656 5.94 -6.36 -10.55
CA GLN A 656 5.68 -5.90 -9.18
C GLN A 656 6.96 -5.88 -8.34
N VAL A 657 7.83 -6.87 -8.49
CA VAL A 657 9.12 -6.91 -7.78
C VAL A 657 10.00 -5.76 -8.23
N HIS A 658 10.18 -5.53 -9.52
CA HIS A 658 10.96 -4.42 -10.06
C HIS A 658 10.45 -3.06 -9.58
N GLY A 659 9.13 -2.83 -9.58
CA GLY A 659 8.54 -1.59 -9.08
C GLY A 659 8.78 -1.36 -7.59
N GLY A 660 8.73 -2.41 -6.76
CA GLY A 660 9.04 -2.32 -5.33
C GLY A 660 10.52 -2.07 -5.07
N MET A 661 11.41 -2.70 -5.84
CA MET A 661 12.86 -2.47 -5.78
C MET A 661 13.19 -1.01 -6.11
N SER A 662 12.63 -0.46 -7.18
CA SER A 662 12.81 0.95 -7.58
C SER A 662 12.39 1.90 -6.46
N MET A 663 11.22 1.71 -5.87
CA MET A 663 10.74 2.51 -4.75
C MET A 663 11.69 2.42 -3.54
N ALA A 664 12.20 1.24 -3.23
CA ALA A 664 13.09 1.03 -2.09
C ALA A 664 14.52 1.57 -2.32
N ILE A 665 15.00 1.62 -3.56
CA ILE A 665 16.27 2.28 -3.91
C ILE A 665 16.18 3.76 -3.56
N GLY A 666 15.12 4.45 -4.00
CA GLY A 666 14.88 5.85 -3.66
C GLY A 666 14.75 6.06 -2.16
N TYR A 667 14.00 5.20 -1.47
CA TYR A 667 13.83 5.25 -0.03
C TYR A 667 15.15 5.13 0.74
N GLY A 668 16.05 4.26 0.28
CA GLY A 668 17.36 4.04 0.90
C GLY A 668 18.39 5.13 0.63
N LEU A 669 18.34 5.78 -0.53
CA LEU A 669 19.45 6.60 -1.03
C LEU A 669 19.14 8.07 -1.33
N SER A 670 17.88 8.45 -1.61
CA SER A 670 17.62 9.79 -2.17
C SER A 670 16.32 10.47 -1.73
N GLU A 671 15.28 9.75 -1.38
CA GLU A 671 13.95 10.31 -1.15
C GLU A 671 13.75 10.79 0.28
N GLU A 672 13.39 12.06 0.44
CA GLU A 672 13.00 12.65 1.71
C GLU A 672 12.19 13.93 1.43
N LEU A 673 11.01 14.04 2.02
CA LEU A 673 10.27 15.29 2.09
C LEU A 673 10.76 16.11 3.28
N LYS A 674 11.32 17.28 3.01
CA LYS A 674 11.96 18.17 4.00
C LYS A 674 11.02 19.28 4.41
N PHE A 675 11.11 19.69 5.68
CA PHE A 675 10.31 20.76 6.24
C PHE A 675 11.20 21.85 6.83
N ASP A 676 10.78 23.12 6.69
CA ASP A 676 11.37 24.23 7.39
C ASP A 676 10.97 24.17 8.88
N GLU A 677 11.94 24.06 9.77
CA GLU A 677 11.68 23.94 11.20
C GLU A 677 11.06 25.20 11.84
N LYS A 678 11.19 26.36 11.18
CA LYS A 678 10.66 27.64 11.67
C LYS A 678 9.23 27.92 11.23
N THR A 679 8.81 27.35 10.12
CA THR A 679 7.51 27.65 9.50
C THR A 679 6.64 26.41 9.28
N GLY A 680 7.20 25.21 9.36
CA GLY A 680 6.52 23.96 9.00
C GLY A 680 6.31 23.76 7.49
N LYS A 681 6.81 24.70 6.65
CA LYS A 681 6.63 24.66 5.21
C LYS A 681 7.42 23.51 4.58
N PRO A 682 6.84 22.71 3.67
CA PRO A 682 7.60 21.78 2.83
C PRO A 682 8.60 22.53 1.93
N LEU A 683 9.84 22.05 1.87
CA LEU A 683 10.94 22.71 1.16
C LEU A 683 11.15 22.18 -0.26
N ASN A 684 10.73 20.94 -0.54
CA ASN A 684 10.98 20.22 -1.79
C ASN A 684 9.74 19.48 -2.30
N ASN A 685 8.61 20.18 -2.32
CA ASN A 685 7.31 19.63 -2.69
C ASN A 685 7.07 19.57 -4.21
N ASN A 686 8.08 19.23 -4.99
CA ASN A 686 7.99 19.09 -6.45
C ASN A 686 9.00 18.05 -6.96
N LEU A 687 8.82 17.56 -8.19
CA LEU A 687 9.67 16.52 -8.77
C LEU A 687 11.04 17.00 -9.25
N LEU A 688 11.32 18.31 -9.20
CA LEU A 688 12.67 18.83 -9.45
C LEU A 688 13.56 18.68 -8.21
N ASP A 689 13.02 19.00 -7.03
CA ASP A 689 13.78 19.05 -5.77
C ASP A 689 13.66 17.76 -4.96
N TYR A 690 12.50 17.08 -5.01
CA TYR A 690 12.32 15.74 -4.46
C TYR A 690 12.96 14.70 -5.37
N LYS A 691 13.93 13.95 -4.86
CA LYS A 691 14.80 13.11 -5.66
C LYS A 691 14.31 11.67 -5.76
N LEU A 692 13.36 11.40 -6.65
CA LEU A 692 13.06 10.04 -7.08
C LEU A 692 14.30 9.44 -7.75
N SER A 693 14.55 8.15 -7.51
CA SER A 693 15.53 7.41 -8.29
C SER A 693 15.08 7.33 -9.75
N THR A 694 16.02 7.59 -10.65
CA THR A 694 15.78 7.57 -12.08
C THR A 694 16.25 6.26 -12.70
N PHE A 695 15.92 6.04 -13.97
CA PHE A 695 16.44 4.90 -14.74
C PHE A 695 17.98 4.80 -14.71
N MET A 696 18.68 5.93 -14.61
CA MET A 696 20.15 5.97 -14.57
C MET A 696 20.73 5.59 -13.19
N ASP A 697 19.93 5.62 -12.15
CA ASP A 697 20.35 5.26 -10.79
C ASP A 697 20.18 3.76 -10.50
N HIS A 698 19.46 3.05 -11.35
CA HIS A 698 19.19 1.64 -11.19
C HIS A 698 20.27 0.77 -11.85
N PRO A 699 20.69 -0.32 -11.17
CA PRO A 699 21.39 -1.41 -11.82
C PRO A 699 20.40 -2.26 -12.63
N THR A 700 20.85 -3.35 -13.22
CA THR A 700 19.95 -4.42 -13.66
C THR A 700 19.21 -4.97 -12.42
N LEU A 701 17.91 -4.76 -12.37
CA LEU A 701 17.06 -5.30 -11.30
C LEU A 701 16.81 -6.78 -11.56
N GLN A 702 17.10 -7.62 -10.59
CA GLN A 702 16.96 -9.06 -10.71
C GLN A 702 15.91 -9.57 -9.74
N ALA A 703 14.82 -10.14 -10.27
CA ALA A 703 13.77 -10.77 -9.51
C ALA A 703 13.87 -12.29 -9.62
N ALA A 704 13.67 -12.99 -8.51
CA ALA A 704 13.58 -14.44 -8.50
C ALA A 704 12.48 -14.89 -7.53
N PHE A 705 11.98 -16.09 -7.74
CA PHE A 705 10.89 -16.65 -6.96
C PHE A 705 11.22 -18.04 -6.44
N VAL A 706 10.68 -18.34 -5.27
CA VAL A 706 10.57 -19.65 -4.68
C VAL A 706 9.08 -19.91 -4.49
N GLU A 707 8.59 -21.04 -4.95
CA GLU A 707 7.16 -21.34 -4.90
C GLU A 707 6.86 -22.36 -3.79
N ASN A 708 6.29 -21.88 -2.69
CA ASN A 708 5.69 -22.70 -1.66
C ASN A 708 4.20 -22.32 -1.58
N PRO A 709 3.30 -23.05 -2.30
CA PRO A 709 1.89 -22.74 -2.33
C PRO A 709 1.28 -22.66 -0.93
N GLU A 710 0.51 -21.60 -0.69
CA GLU A 710 -0.15 -21.36 0.60
C GLU A 710 -1.31 -22.37 0.80
N PRO A 711 -1.27 -23.22 1.84
CA PRO A 711 -2.27 -24.24 2.04
C PRO A 711 -3.69 -23.69 2.26
N THR A 712 -3.83 -22.49 2.81
CA THR A 712 -5.14 -21.86 3.08
C THR A 712 -5.72 -21.19 1.84
N SER A 713 -4.92 -20.92 0.79
CA SER A 713 -5.36 -20.24 -0.43
C SER A 713 -5.89 -21.24 -1.46
N PRO A 714 -7.05 -20.98 -2.10
CA PRO A 714 -7.55 -21.82 -3.19
C PRO A 714 -6.61 -21.97 -4.38
N TYR A 715 -5.79 -20.97 -4.63
CA TYR A 715 -4.80 -20.96 -5.70
C TYR A 715 -3.35 -21.02 -5.19
N GLY A 716 -3.13 -21.16 -3.90
CA GLY A 716 -1.82 -21.21 -3.30
C GLY A 716 -1.06 -19.88 -3.26
N THR A 717 -1.72 -18.73 -3.45
CA THR A 717 -1.10 -17.39 -3.52
C THR A 717 -0.87 -16.79 -2.14
N LYS A 718 0.15 -15.91 -2.05
CA LYS A 718 0.45 -15.04 -0.91
C LYS A 718 0.71 -13.62 -1.43
N ALA A 719 0.98 -12.66 -0.53
CA ALA A 719 1.26 -11.27 -0.89
C ALA A 719 2.48 -11.10 -1.80
N LEU A 720 2.37 -10.19 -2.78
CA LEU A 720 3.51 -9.77 -3.61
C LEU A 720 3.52 -8.26 -3.89
N GLY A 721 2.38 -7.57 -3.83
CA GLY A 721 2.30 -6.15 -4.21
C GLY A 721 3.19 -5.23 -3.37
N GLU A 722 3.27 -5.44 -2.07
CA GLU A 722 4.00 -4.60 -1.11
C GLU A 722 5.36 -5.17 -0.68
N PRO A 723 5.52 -6.48 -0.48
CA PRO A 723 6.78 -7.07 -0.02
C PRO A 723 8.05 -6.63 -0.75
N PRO A 724 8.05 -6.40 -2.07
CA PRO A 724 9.25 -5.99 -2.79
C PRO A 724 9.88 -4.67 -2.34
N ALA A 725 9.13 -3.82 -1.65
CA ALA A 725 9.61 -2.56 -1.10
C ALA A 725 10.21 -2.67 0.32
N CYS A 726 10.20 -3.86 0.94
CA CYS A 726 10.50 -3.99 2.37
C CYS A 726 11.99 -4.10 2.68
N SER A 727 12.75 -4.89 1.95
CA SER A 727 14.13 -5.26 2.30
C SER A 727 15.26 -4.65 1.47
N PRO A 728 15.04 -4.01 0.29
CA PRO A 728 16.19 -3.49 -0.47
C PRO A 728 16.96 -2.37 0.23
N ALA A 729 16.29 -1.42 0.90
CA ALA A 729 16.96 -0.31 1.57
C ALA A 729 17.93 -0.79 2.68
N PRO A 730 17.56 -1.67 3.63
CA PRO A 730 18.51 -2.20 4.59
C PRO A 730 19.59 -3.08 3.94
N ALA A 731 19.31 -3.82 2.87
CA ALA A 731 20.34 -4.57 2.14
C ALA A 731 21.41 -3.63 1.54
N ILE A 732 21.01 -2.49 0.98
CA ILE A 732 21.93 -1.45 0.47
C ILE A 732 22.76 -0.87 1.63
N ARG A 733 22.15 -0.54 2.75
CA ARG A 733 22.88 -0.05 3.95
C ARG A 733 23.89 -1.09 4.43
N ASN A 734 23.53 -2.35 4.50
CA ASN A 734 24.41 -3.44 4.93
C ASN A 734 25.55 -3.67 3.93
N ALA A 735 25.34 -3.43 2.63
CA ALA A 735 26.40 -3.42 1.62
C ALA A 735 27.40 -2.26 1.84
N ILE A 736 26.91 -1.06 2.17
CA ILE A 736 27.77 0.08 2.51
C ILE A 736 28.60 -0.21 3.77
N LEU A 737 27.99 -0.85 4.77
CA LEU A 737 28.67 -1.31 5.98
C LEU A 737 29.81 -2.28 5.66
N ASN A 738 29.59 -3.29 4.80
CA ASN A 738 30.61 -4.22 4.35
C ASN A 738 31.73 -3.52 3.56
N ALA A 739 31.39 -2.52 2.74
CA ALA A 739 32.37 -1.76 1.95
C ALA A 739 33.27 -0.85 2.80
N THR A 740 32.72 -0.21 3.82
CA THR A 740 33.37 0.94 4.49
C THR A 740 33.61 0.72 5.98
N GLY A 741 32.93 -0.24 6.61
CA GLY A 741 32.92 -0.41 8.06
C GLY A 741 32.05 0.64 8.80
N VAL A 742 31.37 1.52 8.10
CA VAL A 742 30.53 2.57 8.68
C VAL A 742 29.07 2.12 8.72
N ALA A 743 28.50 2.09 9.92
CA ALA A 743 27.12 1.72 10.19
C ALA A 743 26.22 2.98 10.17
N PHE A 744 25.54 3.22 9.05
CA PHE A 744 24.55 4.30 8.99
C PHE A 744 23.25 3.87 9.67
N ASP A 745 22.64 4.79 10.41
CA ASP A 745 21.45 4.57 11.23
C ASP A 745 20.19 5.26 10.69
N ALA A 746 20.33 6.12 9.72
CA ALA A 746 19.21 6.83 9.07
C ALA A 746 19.21 6.67 7.57
N CYS A 747 18.04 6.54 6.96
CA CYS A 747 17.83 6.68 5.52
C CYS A 747 17.06 7.99 5.22
N PRO A 748 17.21 8.53 4.00
CA PRO A 748 18.07 8.09 2.90
C PRO A 748 19.55 8.35 3.19
N ILE A 749 20.43 7.46 2.74
CA ILE A 749 21.89 7.61 2.86
C ILE A 749 22.37 8.51 1.71
N THR A 750 22.09 9.80 1.83
CA THR A 750 22.46 10.83 0.84
C THR A 750 23.95 11.16 0.91
N PRO A 751 24.53 11.85 -0.10
CA PRO A 751 25.90 12.32 -0.04
C PRO A 751 26.23 13.12 1.24
N HIS A 752 25.29 13.87 1.74
CA HIS A 752 25.43 14.65 2.96
C HIS A 752 25.51 13.77 4.23
N VAL A 753 24.73 12.70 4.27
CA VAL A 753 24.78 11.70 5.34
C VAL A 753 26.08 10.93 5.28
N LEU A 754 26.51 10.52 4.07
CA LEU A 754 27.79 9.84 3.85
C LEU A 754 28.96 10.69 4.32
N TYR A 755 28.99 11.99 3.97
CA TYR A 755 30.03 12.91 4.39
C TYR A 755 30.18 12.96 5.91
N ARG A 756 29.09 13.13 6.63
CA ARG A 756 29.11 13.15 8.11
C ARG A 756 29.62 11.84 8.69
N GLY A 757 29.08 10.72 8.24
CA GLY A 757 29.48 9.40 8.75
C GLY A 757 30.92 9.04 8.41
N PHE A 758 31.43 9.39 7.22
CA PHE A 758 32.81 9.14 6.85
C PHE A 758 33.79 10.04 7.60
N LYS A 759 33.40 11.29 7.88
CA LYS A 759 34.19 12.21 8.69
C LYS A 759 34.28 11.73 10.15
N GLU A 760 33.16 11.35 10.75
CA GLU A 760 33.10 10.79 12.12
C GLU A 760 33.92 9.50 12.25
N ALA A 761 33.94 8.67 11.21
CA ALA A 761 34.73 7.46 11.13
C ALA A 761 36.20 7.69 10.77
N GLY A 762 36.62 8.91 10.49
CA GLY A 762 38.01 9.27 10.12
C GLY A 762 38.42 8.76 8.72
N LEU A 763 37.46 8.52 7.84
CA LEU A 763 37.73 8.07 6.46
C LEU A 763 38.01 9.22 5.50
N ILE A 764 37.61 10.43 5.85
CA ILE A 764 37.88 11.68 5.12
C ILE A 764 38.38 12.74 6.11
N GLU A 765 39.31 13.58 5.65
CA GLU A 765 39.81 14.77 6.37
C GLU A 765 39.00 16.02 6.01
N ASP A 766 39.19 17.13 6.76
CA ASP A 766 38.53 18.42 6.51
C ASP A 766 38.98 19.03 5.19
#